data_0cbf5b4e64f1f1ad984c86d28110386d
#
_entry.id   0cbf5b4e64f1f1ad984c86d28110386d
#
_cell.length_a   1.000
_cell.length_b   1.000
_cell.length_c   1.000
_cell.angle_alpha   90.00
_cell.angle_beta   90.00
_cell.angle_gamma   90.00
#
_symmetry.space_group_name_H-M   'P 1'
#
loop_
_entity.id
_entity.type
_entity.pdbx_description
1 polymer ?
#
loop_
_entity_poly.entity_id
_entity_poly.type
_entity_poly.pdbx_seq_one_letter_code
_entity_poly.pdbx_strand_id
1 'polypeptide(L)'
;MNEIYKELKLSVYGDPGADSAYAKQLDADSGGVIITMMDGDQAVEADSSCTAKLRVLKPDGKSCDGPATIEDGKIKAKYTDQMLAVSGRCLADVTLTDGTGKRLSTMSFVLIVERVPYGNHIDSINEYATFQEALDTVTEQAAAADTSATAAAASATSAATAKTSAEAAATRAEAAASAAEEVIADAVEAAIPEAIAQMTAAIEPDDFRRFWKDYFDSQRTGKVYGVKFPNGATAATTGIKLLDNEGLVCAPSDLTTEGQDDYADIPLFKWWHVNYEREEDGTPYPTAVEGSTDYQTTGAVDVGAMQMSFWWKVEEDAEGWSSLYITDMPKDGFEPWWECVKADGTVVPWVIGSAYFSGEASDGKLRSQPGLAPATKQSYNNMHTNYQKKGAGYHGAGSEANLFQIIFILIKYATQNSQSLFRGCTEYSFQDDAATTRTTEDTWFPVPTSNAVVVGSAVSVGYPTAANSKDRGNTNMHSIADMAKVLSVEDAETYKKVYLDCEPFTVEEDSNGHLPCLSSMEWRAGSTDDVIGHHDGAMVLSDWKHPYRIQGREYAIGGYVVGGREVIDRQNNVATLYSRPKGVAWSNTIETVRSTYDAAALLISDDGDTNPDVWIQKIKMDPDTGVWAPIEGPGASNSQHWCDRYYAGGVFTGQREYLQGGALGYGSAAGFCSLHCWGGLGSANWHYVARD
;
A
#
# COMPACT_ATOMS: atom_id res chain seq x y z
N MET A 1 43.12 54.15 49.98
CA MET A 1 42.30 54.49 51.16
C MET A 1 41.97 53.15 51.83
N ASN A 2 42.12 53.05 53.17
CA ASN A 2 41.77 51.78 53.84
C ASN A 2 40.22 51.68 53.84
N GLU A 3 39.72 50.55 53.42
CA GLU A 3 38.24 50.27 53.47
C GLU A 3 37.82 50.15 54.93
N ILE A 4 36.66 50.71 55.26
CA ILE A 4 36.14 50.73 56.62
C ILE A 4 34.93 49.80 56.68
N TYR A 5 35.04 48.76 57.51
CA TYR A 5 33.92 47.82 57.69
C TYR A 5 33.36 47.95 59.11
N LYS A 6 32.04 47.93 59.25
CA LYS A 6 31.34 47.82 60.52
C LYS A 6 31.07 46.33 60.82
N GLU A 7 31.56 45.84 61.93
CA GLU A 7 31.20 44.50 62.39
C GLU A 7 29.78 44.48 62.97
N LEU A 8 29.03 43.49 62.56
CA LEU A 8 27.64 43.21 62.99
C LEU A 8 27.52 41.77 63.43
N LYS A 9 26.66 41.50 64.43
CA LYS A 9 26.23 40.16 64.82
C LYS A 9 24.76 40.03 64.53
N LEU A 10 24.38 39.25 63.53
CA LEU A 10 23.01 39.11 63.08
C LEU A 10 22.50 37.70 63.30
N SER A 11 21.36 37.61 63.97
CA SER A 11 20.66 36.33 64.16
C SER A 11 20.20 35.73 62.84
N VAL A 12 20.26 34.39 62.76
CA VAL A 12 19.61 33.63 61.69
C VAL A 12 18.17 33.32 62.05
N TYR A 13 17.92 33.08 63.32
CA TYR A 13 16.58 32.84 63.87
C TYR A 13 16.44 33.61 65.21
N GLY A 14 15.39 34.41 65.39
CA GLY A 14 15.13 35.07 66.65
C GLY A 14 14.91 36.58 66.54
N ASP A 15 15.10 37.30 67.67
CA ASP A 15 14.81 38.74 67.73
C ASP A 15 15.83 39.54 66.87
N PRO A 16 15.37 40.47 66.05
CA PRO A 16 16.26 41.34 65.32
C PRO A 16 17.05 42.22 66.29
N GLY A 17 18.38 42.02 66.33
CA GLY A 17 19.23 42.88 67.14
C GLY A 17 19.11 44.35 66.69
N ALA A 18 19.28 45.26 67.64
CA ALA A 18 19.22 46.71 67.35
C ALA A 18 20.50 47.25 66.64
N ASP A 19 21.22 46.39 65.95
CA ASP A 19 22.48 46.76 65.31
C ASP A 19 22.25 47.65 64.08
N SER A 20 23.00 48.73 64.01
CA SER A 20 22.95 49.70 62.91
C SER A 20 24.31 49.89 62.30
N ALA A 21 24.36 50.02 60.99
CA ALA A 21 25.53 50.40 60.25
C ALA A 21 25.32 51.83 59.66
N TYR A 22 26.36 52.54 59.47
CA TYR A 22 26.33 53.92 58.95
C TYR A 22 27.21 54.02 57.69
N ALA A 23 26.71 54.74 56.71
CA ALA A 23 27.41 55.07 55.47
C ALA A 23 26.98 56.48 55.02
N LYS A 24 27.75 57.06 54.11
CA LYS A 24 27.36 58.31 53.42
C LYS A 24 27.05 58.06 51.99
N GLN A 25 26.16 58.83 51.41
CA GLN A 25 25.95 58.80 49.97
C GLN A 25 27.29 59.04 49.26
N LEU A 26 27.55 58.39 48.14
CA LEU A 26 28.76 58.43 47.34
C LEU A 26 30.01 57.76 47.94
N ASP A 27 29.87 57.10 49.09
CA ASP A 27 30.94 56.34 49.73
C ASP A 27 30.95 54.83 49.30
N ALA A 28 30.43 54.57 48.15
CA ALA A 28 30.43 53.23 47.60
C ALA A 28 31.88 52.68 47.47
N ASP A 29 32.06 51.39 47.64
CA ASP A 29 33.32 50.67 47.59
C ASP A 29 34.37 51.09 48.64
N SER A 30 34.13 52.13 49.46
CA SER A 30 35.01 52.55 50.51
C SER A 30 34.65 52.03 51.90
N GLY A 31 33.48 51.40 52.03
CA GLY A 31 32.99 50.81 53.29
C GLY A 31 32.01 49.67 53.05
N GLY A 32 31.67 49.00 54.16
CA GLY A 32 30.80 47.87 54.12
C GLY A 32 30.48 47.30 55.51
N VAL A 33 30.02 46.12 55.57
CA VAL A 33 29.75 45.36 56.78
C VAL A 33 30.48 44.02 56.79
N ILE A 34 30.93 43.62 57.98
CA ILE A 34 31.34 42.24 58.26
C ILE A 34 30.35 41.65 59.23
N ILE A 35 29.68 40.60 58.81
CA ILE A 35 28.58 40.00 59.53
C ILE A 35 29.02 38.66 60.09
N THR A 36 28.88 38.49 61.38
CA THR A 36 28.92 37.19 62.08
C THR A 36 27.48 36.73 62.26
N MET A 37 27.14 35.57 61.69
CA MET A 37 25.82 34.95 61.89
C MET A 37 25.75 34.38 63.31
N MET A 38 24.58 34.50 63.94
CA MET A 38 24.30 34.03 65.28
C MET A 38 23.09 33.11 65.29
N ASP A 39 23.18 31.99 65.99
CA ASP A 39 22.02 31.18 66.41
C ASP A 39 21.94 31.27 67.93
N GLY A 40 21.02 32.10 68.39
CA GLY A 40 21.01 32.55 69.77
C GLY A 40 22.33 33.25 70.15
N ASP A 41 23.02 32.84 71.21
CA ASP A 41 24.30 33.38 71.64
C ASP A 41 25.53 32.71 71.02
N GLN A 42 25.34 31.74 70.13
CA GLN A 42 26.43 31.02 69.44
C GLN A 42 26.71 31.61 68.07
N ALA A 43 27.96 31.85 67.76
CA ALA A 43 28.36 32.21 66.39
C ALA A 43 28.28 30.98 65.47
N VAL A 44 27.70 31.17 64.32
CA VAL A 44 27.59 30.17 63.23
C VAL A 44 28.49 30.62 62.10
N GLU A 45 29.42 29.75 61.69
CA GLU A 45 30.29 30.03 60.56
C GLU A 45 29.50 29.93 59.25
N ALA A 46 29.65 30.92 58.36
CA ALA A 46 29.11 30.87 57.02
C ALA A 46 29.91 29.87 56.17
N ASP A 47 29.23 28.94 55.52
CA ASP A 47 29.83 27.94 54.63
C ASP A 47 30.44 28.64 53.40
N SER A 48 31.72 28.50 53.18
CA SER A 48 32.45 29.12 52.08
C SER A 48 32.04 28.57 50.68
N SER A 49 31.31 27.46 50.64
CA SER A 49 30.73 26.93 49.39
C SER A 49 29.44 27.66 48.96
N CYS A 50 28.88 28.48 49.82
CA CYS A 50 27.68 29.27 49.55
C CYS A 50 28.05 30.58 48.83
N THR A 51 27.13 31.08 48.03
CA THR A 51 27.18 32.47 47.55
C THR A 51 26.44 33.38 48.54
N ALA A 52 27.06 34.52 48.84
CA ALA A 52 26.47 35.51 49.78
C ALA A 52 26.11 36.79 49.02
N LYS A 53 24.96 37.41 49.43
CA LYS A 53 24.53 38.70 48.89
C LYS A 53 24.00 39.59 50.00
N LEU A 54 24.42 40.86 50.00
CA LEU A 54 23.81 41.91 50.84
C LEU A 54 22.59 42.49 50.09
N ARG A 55 21.42 42.44 50.69
CA ARG A 55 20.19 43.05 50.13
C ARG A 55 19.82 44.29 50.94
N VAL A 56 19.43 45.35 50.24
CA VAL A 56 19.07 46.62 50.87
C VAL A 56 17.77 47.11 50.27
N LEU A 57 16.82 47.40 51.17
CA LEU A 57 15.55 48.10 50.85
C LEU A 57 15.73 49.57 51.31
N LYS A 58 15.70 50.47 50.30
CA LYS A 58 15.89 51.91 50.49
C LYS A 58 14.61 52.61 50.97
N PRO A 59 14.72 53.83 51.55
CA PRO A 59 13.54 54.60 52.03
C PRO A 59 12.54 54.93 50.99
N ASP A 60 12.90 55.00 49.69
CA ASP A 60 12.01 55.23 48.58
C ASP A 60 11.27 53.97 48.06
N GLY A 61 11.38 52.86 48.76
CA GLY A 61 10.75 51.60 48.43
C GLY A 61 11.46 50.78 47.35
N LYS A 62 12.57 51.24 46.79
CA LYS A 62 13.38 50.48 45.83
C LYS A 62 14.37 49.59 46.53
N SER A 63 14.70 48.49 45.95
CA SER A 63 15.63 47.51 46.50
C SER A 63 16.81 47.28 45.57
N CYS A 64 17.91 46.88 46.12
CA CYS A 64 19.10 46.44 45.41
C CYS A 64 19.81 45.34 46.19
N ASP A 65 20.61 44.55 45.50
CA ASP A 65 21.55 43.61 46.08
C ASP A 65 22.98 43.80 45.50
N GLY A 66 23.92 43.36 46.28
CA GLY A 66 25.32 43.36 45.86
C GLY A 66 26.04 42.12 46.36
N PRO A 67 27.17 41.76 45.73
CA PRO A 67 27.92 40.61 46.11
C PRO A 67 28.54 40.75 47.53
N ALA A 68 28.66 39.63 48.22
CA ALA A 68 29.40 39.53 49.47
C ALA A 68 30.33 38.32 49.38
N THR A 69 31.46 38.41 50.07
CA THR A 69 32.45 37.33 50.20
C THR A 69 32.29 36.65 51.56
N ILE A 70 32.67 35.39 51.61
CA ILE A 70 32.75 34.66 52.90
C ILE A 70 34.22 34.49 53.19
N GLU A 71 34.71 35.13 54.25
CA GLU A 71 36.08 35.14 54.69
C GLU A 71 36.11 34.75 56.20
N ASP A 72 36.90 33.75 56.55
CA ASP A 72 37.01 33.24 57.94
C ASP A 72 35.70 32.97 58.64
N GLY A 73 34.73 32.36 57.92
CA GLY A 73 33.39 32.04 58.43
C GLY A 73 32.48 33.25 58.65
N LYS A 74 32.91 34.45 58.29
CA LYS A 74 32.13 35.70 58.35
C LYS A 74 31.77 36.19 56.98
N ILE A 75 30.69 36.92 56.82
CA ILE A 75 30.23 37.48 55.55
C ILE A 75 30.67 38.94 55.47
N LYS A 76 31.47 39.26 54.43
CA LYS A 76 31.97 40.59 54.19
C LYS A 76 31.29 41.16 52.95
N ALA A 77 30.58 42.25 53.09
CA ALA A 77 29.85 42.91 52.04
C ALA A 77 30.20 44.39 51.91
N LYS A 78 30.48 44.83 50.68
CA LYS A 78 30.72 46.24 50.39
C LYS A 78 29.39 46.91 49.99
N TYR A 79 29.30 48.20 50.25
CA TYR A 79 28.19 49.01 49.80
C TYR A 79 28.40 49.39 48.33
N THR A 80 27.34 49.23 47.55
CA THR A 80 27.35 49.73 46.16
C THR A 80 26.72 51.12 46.08
N ASP A 81 26.92 51.81 44.96
CA ASP A 81 26.37 53.12 44.69
C ASP A 81 24.83 53.13 44.84
N GLN A 82 24.16 52.05 44.39
CA GLN A 82 22.71 51.95 44.52
C GLN A 82 22.23 51.66 45.96
N MET A 83 23.04 51.02 46.78
CA MET A 83 22.70 50.86 48.19
C MET A 83 22.71 52.19 48.93
N LEU A 84 23.56 53.13 48.52
CA LEU A 84 23.76 54.45 49.12
C LEU A 84 23.02 55.59 48.38
N ALA A 85 22.26 55.30 47.33
CA ALA A 85 21.64 56.31 46.47
C ALA A 85 20.61 57.20 47.18
N VAL A 86 19.98 56.68 48.22
CA VAL A 86 18.91 57.42 48.97
C VAL A 86 19.33 57.54 50.43
N SER A 87 19.39 58.79 50.97
CA SER A 87 19.67 59.06 52.35
C SER A 87 18.46 58.68 53.25
N GLY A 88 18.76 58.14 54.42
CA GLY A 88 17.75 57.75 55.40
C GLY A 88 18.03 56.34 55.98
N ARG A 89 16.96 55.73 56.51
CA ARG A 89 17.04 54.41 57.14
C ARG A 89 16.66 53.33 56.09
N CYS A 90 17.64 52.52 55.72
CA CYS A 90 17.43 51.36 54.85
C CYS A 90 17.34 50.10 55.70
N LEU A 91 16.54 49.14 55.30
CA LEU A 91 16.55 47.77 55.83
C LEU A 91 17.52 46.93 55.03
N ALA A 92 18.42 46.23 55.71
CA ALA A 92 19.40 45.38 55.02
C ALA A 92 19.47 44.02 55.70
N ASP A 93 19.68 42.99 54.88
CA ASP A 93 19.93 41.61 55.33
C ASP A 93 20.97 40.93 54.41
N VAL A 94 21.49 39.82 54.84
CA VAL A 94 22.35 38.99 54.01
C VAL A 94 21.67 37.67 53.73
N THR A 95 21.75 37.27 52.48
CA THR A 95 21.25 35.97 52.04
C THR A 95 22.44 35.10 51.55
N LEU A 96 22.47 33.89 52.10
CA LEU A 96 23.34 32.81 51.60
C LEU A 96 22.54 31.88 50.70
N THR A 97 23.17 31.40 49.64
CA THR A 97 22.55 30.41 48.74
C THR A 97 23.58 29.29 48.49
N ASP A 98 23.18 28.05 48.73
CA ASP A 98 24.03 26.89 48.46
C ASP A 98 23.98 26.46 46.97
N GLY A 99 24.83 25.52 46.60
CA GLY A 99 24.92 25.00 45.24
C GLY A 99 23.63 24.31 44.74
N THR A 100 22.65 24.05 45.63
CA THR A 100 21.32 23.48 45.24
C THR A 100 20.22 24.56 45.13
N GLY A 101 20.57 25.83 45.43
CA GLY A 101 19.64 26.95 45.39
C GLY A 101 18.84 27.14 46.70
N LYS A 102 19.16 26.40 47.75
CA LYS A 102 18.56 26.58 49.07
C LYS A 102 19.13 27.83 49.74
N ARG A 103 18.25 28.66 50.33
CA ARG A 103 18.58 29.98 50.86
C ARG A 103 18.40 30.04 52.37
N LEU A 104 19.35 30.74 52.97
CA LEU A 104 19.30 31.16 54.38
C LEU A 104 19.54 32.69 54.47
N SER A 105 18.69 33.42 55.14
CA SER A 105 18.83 34.88 55.34
C SER A 105 19.01 35.22 56.79
N THR A 106 19.83 36.23 57.08
CA THR A 106 19.91 36.80 58.41
C THR A 106 18.69 37.64 58.77
N MET A 107 18.46 37.96 60.04
CA MET A 107 17.53 39.01 60.40
C MET A 107 18.03 40.37 59.90
N SER A 108 17.10 41.25 59.57
CA SER A 108 17.45 42.56 59.02
C SER A 108 18.10 43.49 60.07
N PHE A 109 19.10 44.26 59.61
CA PHE A 109 19.67 45.37 60.35
C PHE A 109 19.34 46.71 59.68
N VAL A 110 19.56 47.81 60.39
CA VAL A 110 19.33 49.15 59.85
C VAL A 110 20.62 49.74 59.31
N LEU A 111 20.70 49.96 58.00
CA LEU A 111 21.73 50.81 57.38
C LEU A 111 21.25 52.26 57.29
N ILE A 112 21.97 53.15 58.01
CA ILE A 112 21.67 54.58 58.03
C ILE A 112 22.59 55.27 57.04
N VAL A 113 22.02 55.80 55.97
CA VAL A 113 22.75 56.51 54.93
C VAL A 113 22.62 58.03 55.13
N GLU A 114 23.73 58.69 55.51
CA GLU A 114 23.80 60.14 55.65
C GLU A 114 23.81 60.85 54.28
N ARG A 115 23.15 61.97 54.18
CA ARG A 115 23.15 62.78 53.00
C ARG A 115 24.47 63.52 52.84
N VAL A 116 25.03 63.51 51.60
CA VAL A 116 26.15 64.35 51.23
C VAL A 116 25.64 65.74 50.81
N PRO A 117 26.16 66.84 51.46
CA PRO A 117 25.65 68.19 51.16
C PRO A 117 25.90 68.69 49.77
N TYR A 118 26.97 68.16 49.12
CA TYR A 118 27.39 68.51 47.78
C TYR A 118 27.81 67.26 47.00
N GLY A 119 27.34 67.08 45.79
CA GLY A 119 27.71 65.95 44.90
C GLY A 119 26.67 65.72 43.85
N ASN A 120 27.02 64.96 42.82
CA ASN A 120 26.08 64.49 41.82
C ASN A 120 25.11 63.54 42.46
N HIS A 121 23.84 63.68 42.14
CA HIS A 121 22.79 62.78 42.58
C HIS A 121 22.86 61.48 41.80
N ILE A 122 22.78 60.36 42.47
CA ILE A 122 22.63 59.03 41.86
C ILE A 122 21.13 58.72 41.88
N ASP A 123 20.57 58.48 40.70
CA ASP A 123 19.19 58.09 40.57
C ASP A 123 18.95 56.71 41.20
N SER A 124 18.03 56.62 42.14
CA SER A 124 17.70 55.37 42.78
C SER A 124 16.90 54.47 41.88
N ILE A 125 17.38 53.31 41.59
CA ILE A 125 16.72 52.27 40.79
C ILE A 125 16.66 50.97 41.60
N ASN A 126 15.86 49.98 41.13
CA ASN A 126 16.02 48.63 41.53
C ASN A 126 17.21 48.05 40.77
N GLU A 127 18.21 47.51 41.49
CA GLU A 127 19.40 46.89 40.95
C GLU A 127 19.70 45.59 41.69
N TYR A 128 19.87 44.54 40.93
CA TYR A 128 20.15 43.23 41.51
C TYR A 128 21.42 42.68 40.87
N ALA A 129 22.38 42.30 41.63
CA ALA A 129 23.64 41.69 41.14
C ALA A 129 23.37 40.41 40.35
N THR A 130 22.32 39.67 40.66
CA THR A 130 21.84 38.51 39.90
C THR A 130 21.43 38.87 38.46
N PHE A 131 20.93 40.06 38.24
CA PHE A 131 20.57 40.51 36.91
C PHE A 131 21.80 40.82 36.06
N GLN A 132 22.80 41.44 36.64
CA GLN A 132 24.10 41.72 35.97
C GLN A 132 24.80 40.40 35.61
N GLU A 133 24.90 39.47 36.58
CA GLU A 133 25.48 38.14 36.33
C GLU A 133 24.72 37.37 35.26
N ALA A 134 23.39 37.50 35.19
CA ALA A 134 22.60 36.88 34.14
C ALA A 134 22.83 37.54 32.75
N LEU A 135 23.04 38.87 32.74
CA LEU A 135 23.32 39.60 31.51
C LEU A 135 24.69 39.23 30.95
N ASP A 136 25.70 39.10 31.82
CA ASP A 136 27.06 38.70 31.45
C ASP A 136 27.03 37.25 30.92
N THR A 137 26.31 36.34 31.59
CA THR A 137 26.14 34.95 31.16
C THR A 137 25.45 34.87 29.82
N VAL A 138 24.37 35.66 29.58
CA VAL A 138 23.67 35.72 28.28
C VAL A 138 24.62 36.23 27.20
N THR A 139 25.44 37.23 27.50
CA THR A 139 26.42 37.79 26.53
C THR A 139 27.47 36.75 26.14
N GLU A 140 27.99 36.00 27.13
CA GLU A 140 28.94 34.92 26.88
C GLU A 140 28.28 33.76 26.09
N GLN A 141 27.07 33.38 26.46
CA GLN A 141 26.30 32.36 25.72
C GLN A 141 25.99 32.80 24.30
N ALA A 142 25.66 34.07 24.06
CA ALA A 142 25.42 34.60 22.72
C ALA A 142 26.71 34.51 21.87
N ALA A 143 27.88 34.85 22.43
CA ALA A 143 29.16 34.72 21.73
C ALA A 143 29.53 33.25 21.44
N ALA A 144 29.23 32.34 22.39
CA ALA A 144 29.41 30.90 22.19
C ALA A 144 28.46 30.33 21.16
N ALA A 145 27.20 30.83 21.13
CA ALA A 145 26.22 30.45 20.14
C ALA A 145 26.62 30.92 18.74
N ASP A 146 27.12 32.14 18.59
CA ASP A 146 27.64 32.65 17.31
C ASP A 146 28.81 31.84 16.78
N THR A 147 29.73 31.48 17.68
CA THR A 147 30.87 30.59 17.35
C THR A 147 30.34 29.21 16.91
N SER A 148 29.36 28.66 17.61
CA SER A 148 28.75 27.37 17.31
C SER A 148 27.99 27.43 16.00
N ALA A 149 27.25 28.53 15.72
CA ALA A 149 26.54 28.76 14.46
C ALA A 149 27.52 28.82 13.27
N THR A 150 28.66 29.50 13.45
CA THR A 150 29.71 29.57 12.43
C THR A 150 30.31 28.17 12.16
N ALA A 151 30.58 27.40 13.20
CA ALA A 151 31.07 26.03 13.07
C ALA A 151 30.04 25.10 12.42
N ALA A 152 28.75 25.27 12.79
CA ALA A 152 27.64 24.55 12.17
C ALA A 152 27.50 24.90 10.69
N ALA A 153 27.62 26.18 10.31
CA ALA A 153 27.57 26.62 8.91
C ALA A 153 28.75 26.04 8.10
N ALA A 154 29.94 26.01 8.67
CA ALA A 154 31.11 25.36 8.05
C ALA A 154 30.88 23.85 7.88
N SER A 155 30.34 23.20 8.91
CA SER A 155 29.98 21.77 8.85
C SER A 155 28.89 21.48 7.82
N ALA A 156 27.87 22.34 7.75
CA ALA A 156 26.81 22.24 6.74
C ALA A 156 27.37 22.38 5.31
N THR A 157 28.30 23.33 5.11
CA THR A 157 28.99 23.48 3.82
C THR A 157 29.81 22.25 3.46
N SER A 158 30.53 21.70 4.43
CA SER A 158 31.32 20.47 4.24
C SER A 158 30.39 19.27 3.95
N ALA A 159 29.26 19.17 4.65
CA ALA A 159 28.27 18.12 4.42
C ALA A 159 27.60 18.27 3.04
N ALA A 160 27.29 19.49 2.61
CA ALA A 160 26.76 19.77 1.25
C ALA A 160 27.77 19.36 0.17
N THR A 161 29.06 19.68 0.36
CA THR A 161 30.12 19.26 -0.56
C THR A 161 30.28 17.74 -0.59
N ALA A 162 30.25 17.10 0.59
CA ALA A 162 30.30 15.64 0.68
C ALA A 162 29.10 14.97 0.04
N LYS A 163 27.90 15.55 0.24
CA LYS A 163 26.66 15.11 -0.41
C LYS A 163 26.78 15.19 -1.95
N THR A 164 27.19 16.35 -2.49
CA THR A 164 27.38 16.52 -3.94
C THR A 164 28.40 15.52 -4.50
N SER A 165 29.47 15.25 -3.73
CA SER A 165 30.50 14.27 -4.12
C SER A 165 29.95 12.84 -4.08
N ALA A 166 29.12 12.52 -3.09
CA ALA A 166 28.45 11.22 -2.97
C ALA A 166 27.41 11.02 -4.07
N GLU A 167 26.61 12.04 -4.38
CA GLU A 167 25.66 12.05 -5.48
C GLU A 167 26.36 11.85 -6.84
N ALA A 168 27.48 12.54 -7.07
CA ALA A 168 28.29 12.35 -8.27
C ALA A 168 28.98 10.97 -8.32
N ALA A 169 29.28 10.37 -7.17
CA ALA A 169 29.79 9.01 -7.10
C ALA A 169 28.67 7.97 -7.32
N ALA A 170 27.49 8.22 -6.76
CA ALA A 170 26.30 7.39 -6.99
C ALA A 170 25.90 7.40 -8.47
N THR A 171 25.80 8.59 -9.09
CA THR A 171 25.51 8.71 -10.53
C THR A 171 26.52 7.99 -11.40
N ARG A 172 27.81 8.00 -11.03
CA ARG A 172 28.85 7.25 -11.74
C ARG A 172 28.76 5.75 -11.51
N ALA A 173 28.36 5.35 -10.30
CA ALA A 173 28.13 3.94 -9.99
C ALA A 173 26.89 3.40 -10.69
N GLU A 174 25.81 4.19 -10.74
CA GLU A 174 24.58 3.89 -11.47
C GLU A 174 24.86 3.79 -12.98
N ALA A 175 25.60 4.74 -13.56
CA ALA A 175 26.00 4.69 -14.95
C ALA A 175 26.92 3.49 -15.27
N ALA A 176 27.79 3.12 -14.36
CA ALA A 176 28.65 1.94 -14.49
C ALA A 176 27.86 0.64 -14.28
N ALA A 177 26.89 0.63 -13.38
CA ALA A 177 25.97 -0.49 -13.17
C ALA A 177 25.06 -0.68 -14.39
N SER A 178 24.44 0.39 -14.87
CA SER A 178 23.60 0.35 -16.10
C SER A 178 24.40 -0.09 -17.33
N ALA A 179 25.64 0.39 -17.48
CA ALA A 179 26.49 -0.07 -18.58
C ALA A 179 26.95 -1.54 -18.42
N ALA A 180 27.12 -2.01 -17.18
CA ALA A 180 27.41 -3.41 -16.91
C ALA A 180 26.15 -4.28 -17.04
N GLU A 181 24.99 -3.77 -16.63
CA GLU A 181 23.68 -4.41 -16.79
C GLU A 181 23.30 -4.51 -18.27
N GLU A 182 23.54 -3.46 -19.08
CA GLU A 182 23.32 -3.48 -20.52
C GLU A 182 24.22 -4.52 -21.22
N VAL A 183 25.49 -4.64 -20.83
CA VAL A 183 26.41 -5.67 -21.34
C VAL A 183 26.06 -7.07 -20.84
N ILE A 184 25.58 -7.18 -19.60
CA ILE A 184 25.14 -8.45 -19.01
C ILE A 184 23.74 -8.82 -19.54
N ALA A 185 22.83 -7.87 -19.67
CA ALA A 185 21.49 -8.08 -20.22
C ALA A 185 21.58 -8.50 -21.69
N ASP A 186 22.37 -7.81 -22.51
CA ASP A 186 22.61 -8.20 -23.91
C ASP A 186 23.28 -9.59 -24.01
N ALA A 187 24.20 -9.90 -23.11
CA ALA A 187 24.87 -11.22 -23.10
C ALA A 187 23.97 -12.33 -22.52
N VAL A 188 23.13 -12.01 -21.57
CA VAL A 188 22.18 -12.95 -20.92
C VAL A 188 20.92 -13.07 -21.78
N GLU A 189 20.41 -11.98 -22.33
CA GLU A 189 19.27 -11.97 -23.26
C GLU A 189 19.61 -12.71 -24.57
N ALA A 190 20.85 -12.64 -25.02
CA ALA A 190 21.33 -13.45 -26.16
C ALA A 190 21.67 -14.91 -25.77
N ALA A 191 22.15 -15.15 -24.55
CA ALA A 191 22.60 -16.49 -24.14
C ALA A 191 21.49 -17.35 -23.54
N ILE A 192 20.47 -16.76 -22.91
CA ILE A 192 19.34 -17.50 -22.31
C ILE A 192 18.42 -18.10 -23.39
N PRO A 193 17.95 -17.36 -24.40
CA PRO A 193 17.19 -17.96 -25.52
C PRO A 193 17.98 -19.01 -26.26
N GLU A 194 19.28 -18.80 -26.50
CA GLU A 194 20.13 -19.75 -27.19
C GLU A 194 20.45 -21.00 -26.33
N ALA A 195 20.64 -20.82 -25.00
CA ALA A 195 20.80 -21.94 -24.09
C ALA A 195 19.47 -22.69 -23.86
N ILE A 196 18.35 -21.98 -23.77
CA ILE A 196 17.00 -22.57 -23.71
C ILE A 196 16.67 -23.25 -25.04
N ALA A 197 16.95 -22.64 -26.19
CA ALA A 197 16.73 -23.23 -27.48
C ALA A 197 17.64 -24.46 -27.73
N GLN A 198 18.88 -24.42 -27.26
CA GLN A 198 19.80 -25.56 -27.34
C GLN A 198 19.44 -26.70 -26.38
N MET A 199 18.91 -26.37 -25.19
CA MET A 199 18.45 -27.35 -24.21
C MET A 199 17.13 -27.98 -24.60
N THR A 200 16.17 -27.24 -25.17
CA THR A 200 14.83 -27.76 -25.52
C THR A 200 14.85 -28.64 -26.80
N ALA A 201 15.79 -28.46 -27.71
CA ALA A 201 15.88 -29.28 -28.90
C ALA A 201 16.38 -30.73 -28.66
N ALA A 202 16.74 -31.10 -27.43
CA ALA A 202 17.35 -32.40 -27.09
C ALA A 202 16.92 -33.01 -25.75
N ILE A 203 15.93 -32.45 -25.07
CA ILE A 203 15.59 -32.81 -23.68
C ILE A 203 14.25 -33.54 -23.64
N GLU A 204 14.26 -34.78 -23.08
CA GLU A 204 13.02 -35.49 -22.74
C GLU A 204 12.18 -34.66 -21.73
N PRO A 205 10.83 -34.77 -21.70
CA PRO A 205 9.95 -33.99 -20.83
C PRO A 205 10.33 -34.01 -19.35
N ASP A 206 10.84 -35.11 -18.84
CA ASP A 206 11.28 -35.21 -17.43
C ASP A 206 12.56 -34.41 -17.18
N ASP A 207 13.44 -34.27 -18.17
CA ASP A 207 14.65 -33.44 -18.08
C ASP A 207 14.31 -31.96 -18.12
N PHE A 208 13.31 -31.55 -18.90
CA PHE A 208 12.78 -30.18 -18.91
C PHE A 208 12.19 -29.77 -17.55
N ARG A 209 11.38 -30.65 -16.96
CA ARG A 209 10.82 -30.44 -15.61
C ARG A 209 11.92 -30.39 -14.55
N ARG A 210 12.94 -31.26 -14.65
CA ARG A 210 14.08 -31.27 -13.74
C ARG A 210 14.89 -29.99 -13.86
N PHE A 211 15.13 -29.48 -15.08
CA PHE A 211 15.79 -28.20 -15.30
C PHE A 211 15.09 -27.07 -14.56
N TRP A 212 13.77 -26.89 -14.71
CA TRP A 212 13.02 -25.85 -14.02
C TRP A 212 13.03 -26.03 -12.51
N LYS A 213 12.99 -27.27 -12.05
CA LYS A 213 13.13 -27.56 -10.61
C LYS A 213 14.49 -27.08 -10.09
N ASP A 214 15.57 -27.49 -10.73
CA ASP A 214 16.93 -27.15 -10.31
C ASP A 214 17.18 -25.63 -10.42
N TYR A 215 16.64 -24.99 -11.47
CA TYR A 215 16.67 -23.54 -11.63
C TYR A 215 15.97 -22.83 -10.45
N PHE A 216 14.70 -23.11 -10.19
CA PHE A 216 13.98 -22.46 -9.12
C PHE A 216 14.60 -22.73 -7.74
N ASP A 217 15.02 -23.97 -7.48
CA ASP A 217 15.66 -24.30 -6.20
C ASP A 217 16.97 -23.53 -6.00
N SER A 218 17.72 -23.26 -7.08
CA SER A 218 18.95 -22.46 -7.02
C SER A 218 18.70 -20.97 -6.81
N GLN A 219 17.53 -20.45 -7.16
CA GLN A 219 17.17 -19.04 -7.07
C GLN A 219 16.49 -18.64 -5.76
N ARG A 220 16.15 -19.61 -4.88
CA ARG A 220 15.46 -19.34 -3.62
C ARG A 220 16.36 -18.54 -2.66
N THR A 221 15.82 -17.50 -2.07
CA THR A 221 16.54 -16.56 -1.20
C THR A 221 16.11 -16.61 0.26
N GLY A 222 14.93 -17.13 0.55
CA GLY A 222 14.30 -17.10 1.87
C GLY A 222 13.86 -15.71 2.31
N LYS A 223 13.87 -14.70 1.43
CA LYS A 223 13.33 -13.37 1.70
C LYS A 223 11.83 -13.41 1.95
N VAL A 224 11.34 -12.44 2.71
CA VAL A 224 9.93 -12.33 3.08
C VAL A 224 9.41 -10.95 2.69
N TYR A 225 8.43 -10.93 1.80
CA TYR A 225 7.79 -9.70 1.34
C TYR A 225 6.43 -9.56 2.03
N GLY A 226 6.27 -8.50 2.82
CA GLY A 226 5.06 -8.28 3.59
C GLY A 226 4.37 -6.96 3.26
N VAL A 227 3.09 -6.88 3.55
CA VAL A 227 2.30 -5.66 3.54
C VAL A 227 1.25 -5.71 4.64
N LYS A 228 0.94 -4.58 5.27
CA LYS A 228 -0.14 -4.50 6.25
C LYS A 228 -1.08 -3.32 6.02
N PHE A 229 -2.33 -3.51 6.39
CA PHE A 229 -3.39 -2.51 6.32
C PHE A 229 -4.12 -2.40 7.65
N PRO A 230 -4.55 -1.20 8.08
CA PRO A 230 -5.40 -1.05 9.26
C PRO A 230 -6.80 -1.61 8.98
N ASN A 231 -7.44 -2.20 9.98
CA ASN A 231 -8.86 -2.53 9.90
C ASN A 231 -9.66 -1.22 9.74
N GLY A 232 -10.37 -1.06 8.65
CA GLY A 232 -11.01 0.22 8.31
C GLY A 232 -10.23 1.04 7.28
N ALA A 233 -9.30 0.41 6.55
CA ALA A 233 -8.69 1.00 5.37
C ALA A 233 -9.74 1.58 4.41
N THR A 234 -9.36 2.61 3.66
CA THR A 234 -10.22 3.24 2.63
C THR A 234 -9.60 3.07 1.25
N ALA A 235 -10.33 3.42 0.21
CA ALA A 235 -9.83 3.46 -1.16
C ALA A 235 -8.50 4.24 -1.32
N ALA A 236 -8.26 5.23 -0.47
CA ALA A 236 -7.05 6.06 -0.47
C ALA A 236 -5.96 5.57 0.50
N THR A 237 -6.23 4.49 1.25
CA THR A 237 -5.25 3.97 2.21
C THR A 237 -4.16 3.20 1.48
N THR A 238 -2.92 3.68 1.60
CA THR A 238 -1.75 2.92 1.16
C THR A 238 -1.31 1.99 2.28
N GLY A 239 -1.12 0.71 1.96
CA GLY A 239 -0.56 -0.26 2.89
C GLY A 239 0.89 0.04 3.25
N ILE A 240 1.32 -0.47 4.38
CA ILE A 240 2.72 -0.36 4.82
C ILE A 240 3.46 -1.63 4.38
N LYS A 241 4.45 -1.46 3.51
CA LYS A 241 5.35 -2.55 3.11
C LYS A 241 6.27 -2.94 4.26
N LEU A 242 6.56 -4.23 4.42
CA LEU A 242 7.25 -4.81 5.55
C LEU A 242 8.39 -5.72 5.10
N LEU A 243 9.45 -5.79 5.90
CA LEU A 243 10.59 -6.69 5.70
C LEU A 243 11.30 -6.43 4.35
N ASP A 244 11.56 -7.47 3.55
CA ASP A 244 12.22 -7.33 2.26
C ASP A 244 11.37 -6.59 1.21
N ASN A 245 10.12 -6.24 1.53
CA ASN A 245 9.24 -5.42 0.70
C ASN A 245 9.42 -3.91 0.94
N GLU A 246 10.11 -3.52 2.01
CA GLU A 246 10.30 -2.10 2.34
C GLU A 246 11.10 -1.38 1.25
N GLY A 247 10.60 -0.25 0.80
CA GLY A 247 11.25 0.60 -0.19
C GLY A 247 11.07 0.17 -1.66
N LEU A 248 10.56 -1.03 -1.94
CA LEU A 248 10.29 -1.46 -3.32
C LEU A 248 9.10 -0.71 -3.91
N VAL A 249 9.22 -0.25 -5.14
CA VAL A 249 8.20 0.50 -5.86
C VAL A 249 7.74 -0.29 -7.09
N CYS A 250 6.44 -0.23 -7.36
CA CYS A 250 5.85 -0.77 -8.57
C CYS A 250 4.80 0.20 -9.12
N ALA A 251 4.88 0.48 -10.41
CA ALA A 251 3.91 1.23 -11.20
C ALA A 251 3.67 0.48 -12.50
N PRO A 252 2.41 0.30 -12.92
CA PRO A 252 2.10 -0.51 -14.10
C PRO A 252 2.52 0.16 -15.41
N SER A 253 2.83 -0.67 -16.43
CA SER A 253 3.11 -0.25 -17.79
C SER A 253 1.84 -0.12 -18.64
N ASP A 254 1.91 0.63 -19.73
CA ASP A 254 0.93 0.61 -20.82
C ASP A 254 1.61 0.37 -22.18
N LEU A 255 0.94 0.64 -23.31
CA LEU A 255 1.52 0.49 -24.65
C LEU A 255 2.52 1.59 -25.01
N THR A 256 2.61 2.65 -24.24
CA THR A 256 3.38 3.86 -24.57
C THR A 256 4.39 4.24 -23.51
N THR A 257 4.15 3.82 -22.29
CA THR A 257 4.94 4.20 -21.11
C THR A 257 5.33 2.94 -20.33
N GLU A 258 6.60 2.72 -20.17
CA GLU A 258 7.11 1.70 -19.29
C GLU A 258 6.94 2.16 -17.84
N GLY A 259 6.34 1.29 -17.02
CA GLY A 259 6.19 1.51 -15.58
C GLY A 259 7.49 1.25 -14.83
N GLN A 260 7.46 1.47 -13.53
CA GLN A 260 8.55 1.05 -12.65
C GLN A 260 8.21 -0.32 -12.02
N ASP A 261 9.14 -1.26 -12.05
CA ASP A 261 8.94 -2.55 -11.37
C ASP A 261 10.24 -3.02 -10.69
N ASP A 262 10.42 -2.61 -9.43
CA ASP A 262 11.57 -3.02 -8.61
C ASP A 262 11.55 -4.54 -8.30
N TYR A 263 10.46 -5.25 -8.64
CA TYR A 263 10.32 -6.69 -8.45
C TYR A 263 10.77 -7.51 -9.66
N ALA A 264 10.93 -6.90 -10.83
CA ALA A 264 11.20 -7.60 -12.08
C ALA A 264 12.41 -8.54 -12.02
N ASP A 265 13.47 -8.13 -11.30
CA ASP A 265 14.69 -8.93 -11.14
C ASP A 265 14.70 -9.85 -9.92
N ILE A 266 13.67 -9.76 -9.06
CA ILE A 266 13.55 -10.62 -7.89
C ILE A 266 13.04 -12.00 -8.31
N PRO A 267 13.77 -13.10 -8.04
CA PRO A 267 13.43 -14.44 -8.55
C PRO A 267 12.00 -14.89 -8.24
N LEU A 268 11.46 -14.54 -7.07
CA LEU A 268 10.10 -14.87 -6.66
C LEU A 268 9.02 -14.27 -7.59
N PHE A 269 9.30 -13.10 -8.17
CA PHE A 269 8.35 -12.35 -9.00
C PHE A 269 8.60 -12.51 -10.50
N LYS A 270 9.70 -13.18 -10.91
CA LYS A 270 9.95 -13.51 -12.33
C LYS A 270 8.92 -14.53 -12.80
N TRP A 271 8.42 -14.31 -14.01
CA TRP A 271 7.46 -15.21 -14.64
C TRP A 271 7.82 -15.44 -16.11
N TRP A 272 7.31 -16.54 -16.65
CA TRP A 272 7.51 -16.94 -18.05
C TRP A 272 6.19 -17.44 -18.61
N HIS A 273 5.88 -17.14 -19.86
CA HIS A 273 4.85 -17.87 -20.54
C HIS A 273 5.34 -19.27 -20.91
N VAL A 274 4.51 -20.27 -20.66
CA VAL A 274 4.79 -21.67 -20.90
C VAL A 274 3.60 -22.35 -21.55
N ASN A 275 3.86 -23.38 -22.36
CA ASN A 275 2.83 -24.39 -22.57
C ASN A 275 2.79 -25.30 -21.35
N TYR A 276 1.62 -25.74 -20.96
CA TYR A 276 1.47 -26.60 -19.80
C TYR A 276 0.38 -27.64 -19.99
N GLU A 277 0.48 -28.68 -19.23
CA GLU A 277 -0.52 -29.72 -19.07
C GLU A 277 -0.80 -29.94 -17.59
N ARG A 278 -1.82 -30.75 -17.26
CA ARG A 278 -2.17 -31.09 -15.88
C ARG A 278 -2.06 -32.59 -15.63
N GLU A 279 -1.56 -32.93 -14.46
CA GLU A 279 -1.64 -34.29 -13.93
C GLU A 279 -3.10 -34.66 -13.60
N GLU A 280 -3.40 -35.92 -13.29
CA GLU A 280 -4.75 -36.38 -12.98
C GLU A 280 -5.36 -35.69 -11.74
N ASP A 281 -4.51 -35.26 -10.79
CA ASP A 281 -4.93 -34.51 -9.61
C ASP A 281 -5.17 -33.01 -9.86
N GLY A 282 -4.93 -32.54 -11.08
CA GLY A 282 -5.08 -31.16 -11.50
C GLY A 282 -3.81 -30.30 -11.32
N THR A 283 -2.70 -30.84 -10.84
CA THR A 283 -1.44 -30.10 -10.69
C THR A 283 -0.83 -29.80 -12.06
N PRO A 284 -0.56 -28.52 -12.38
CA PRO A 284 0.01 -28.14 -13.68
C PRO A 284 1.52 -28.44 -13.75
N TYR A 285 2.01 -28.74 -14.97
CA TYR A 285 3.43 -28.85 -15.25
C TYR A 285 3.77 -28.25 -16.61
N PRO A 286 4.97 -27.63 -16.75
CA PRO A 286 5.37 -27.00 -17.99
C PRO A 286 5.82 -28.04 -19.02
N THR A 287 5.54 -27.78 -20.31
CA THR A 287 5.94 -28.63 -21.43
C THR A 287 6.84 -27.89 -22.43
N ALA A 288 6.71 -26.56 -22.55
CA ALA A 288 7.59 -25.71 -23.33
C ALA A 288 7.57 -24.29 -22.73
N VAL A 289 8.60 -23.49 -22.99
CA VAL A 289 8.71 -22.11 -22.52
C VAL A 289 8.79 -21.14 -23.71
N GLU A 290 8.25 -19.96 -23.54
CA GLU A 290 8.35 -18.89 -24.54
C GLU A 290 9.80 -18.65 -24.97
N GLY A 291 10.02 -18.52 -26.29
CA GLY A 291 11.36 -18.45 -26.87
C GLY A 291 11.98 -19.80 -27.23
N SER A 292 11.42 -20.93 -26.77
CA SER A 292 11.85 -22.25 -27.21
C SER A 292 11.17 -22.67 -28.52
N THR A 293 11.81 -23.60 -29.26
CA THR A 293 11.30 -24.08 -30.56
C THR A 293 9.96 -24.81 -30.46
N ASP A 294 9.67 -25.39 -29.31
CA ASP A 294 8.46 -26.20 -29.08
C ASP A 294 7.31 -25.39 -28.51
N TYR A 295 7.55 -24.13 -28.12
CA TYR A 295 6.52 -23.25 -27.60
C TYR A 295 5.52 -22.85 -28.69
N GLN A 296 4.25 -22.96 -28.38
CA GLN A 296 3.16 -22.63 -29.30
C GLN A 296 2.11 -21.79 -28.60
N THR A 297 1.53 -20.84 -29.33
CA THR A 297 0.42 -20.01 -28.88
C THR A 297 -0.93 -20.42 -29.47
N THR A 298 -0.93 -21.40 -30.36
CA THR A 298 -2.12 -21.89 -31.06
C THR A 298 -2.13 -23.42 -31.17
N GLY A 299 -3.25 -24.01 -31.54
CA GLY A 299 -3.36 -25.47 -31.71
C GLY A 299 -3.85 -26.18 -30.44
N ALA A 300 -3.31 -27.36 -30.17
CA ALA A 300 -3.77 -28.20 -29.05
C ALA A 300 -3.00 -27.95 -27.73
N VAL A 301 -2.65 -26.71 -27.46
CA VAL A 301 -1.86 -26.30 -26.29
C VAL A 301 -2.61 -25.30 -25.42
N ASP A 302 -2.28 -25.25 -24.14
CA ASP A 302 -2.65 -24.17 -23.23
C ASP A 302 -1.42 -23.31 -22.93
N VAL A 303 -1.60 -21.99 -22.87
CA VAL A 303 -0.57 -21.03 -22.46
C VAL A 303 -0.84 -20.63 -21.00
N GLY A 304 0.17 -20.79 -20.18
CA GLY A 304 0.14 -20.40 -18.76
C GLY A 304 1.24 -19.41 -18.42
N ALA A 305 1.08 -18.68 -17.34
CA ALA A 305 2.13 -17.93 -16.71
C ALA A 305 2.73 -18.77 -15.58
N MET A 306 4.01 -19.07 -15.69
CA MET A 306 4.78 -19.85 -14.72
C MET A 306 5.68 -18.95 -13.91
N GLN A 307 5.69 -19.14 -12.60
CA GLN A 307 6.67 -18.54 -11.68
C GLN A 307 7.10 -19.55 -10.62
N MET A 308 8.08 -19.17 -9.80
CA MET A 308 8.54 -19.96 -8.66
C MET A 308 7.41 -20.22 -7.68
N SER A 309 7.32 -21.43 -7.10
CA SER A 309 6.41 -21.72 -6.00
C SER A 309 6.75 -20.90 -4.76
N PHE A 310 5.72 -20.46 -4.05
CA PHE A 310 5.85 -19.61 -2.89
C PHE A 310 4.97 -20.09 -1.73
N TRP A 311 5.33 -19.64 -0.54
CA TRP A 311 4.57 -19.83 0.69
C TRP A 311 4.03 -18.49 1.16
N TRP A 312 2.88 -18.51 1.80
CA TRP A 312 2.23 -17.30 2.24
C TRP A 312 1.50 -17.46 3.55
N LYS A 313 1.24 -16.35 4.22
CA LYS A 313 0.40 -16.31 5.42
C LYS A 313 -0.33 -14.99 5.54
N VAL A 314 -1.43 -15.00 6.28
CA VAL A 314 -2.18 -13.83 6.70
C VAL A 314 -2.24 -13.79 8.22
N GLU A 315 -2.04 -12.64 8.82
CA GLU A 315 -2.09 -12.44 10.27
C GLU A 315 -2.95 -11.22 10.59
N GLU A 316 -3.70 -11.29 11.68
CA GLU A 316 -4.39 -10.15 12.28
C GLU A 316 -3.82 -9.91 13.66
N ASP A 317 -3.44 -8.69 13.98
CA ASP A 317 -2.92 -8.34 15.29
C ASP A 317 -4.01 -7.75 16.19
N ALA A 318 -3.70 -7.64 17.50
CA ALA A 318 -4.62 -7.10 18.50
C ALA A 318 -4.83 -5.58 18.36
N GLU A 319 -3.95 -4.89 17.66
CA GLU A 319 -4.01 -3.47 17.37
C GLU A 319 -4.90 -3.13 16.17
N GLY A 320 -5.43 -4.14 15.50
CA GLY A 320 -6.36 -3.97 14.38
C GLY A 320 -5.68 -3.79 13.03
N TRP A 321 -4.57 -4.51 12.79
CA TRP A 321 -3.92 -4.59 11.49
C TRP A 321 -4.05 -5.99 10.90
N SER A 322 -4.29 -6.03 9.60
CA SER A 322 -4.21 -7.26 8.80
C SER A 322 -2.93 -7.24 7.98
N SER A 323 -2.12 -8.28 8.06
CA SER A 323 -0.83 -8.41 7.39
C SER A 323 -0.83 -9.62 6.46
N LEU A 324 -0.27 -9.46 5.27
CA LEU A 324 -0.03 -10.51 4.29
C LEU A 324 1.47 -10.64 4.06
N TYR A 325 1.98 -11.87 4.01
CA TYR A 325 3.38 -12.16 3.74
C TYR A 325 3.51 -13.26 2.69
N ILE A 326 4.51 -13.12 1.81
CA ILE A 326 4.92 -14.18 0.88
C ILE A 326 6.43 -14.43 0.99
N THR A 327 6.87 -15.64 0.68
CA THR A 327 8.28 -16.04 0.67
C THR A 327 8.50 -17.20 -0.33
N ASP A 328 9.72 -17.33 -0.83
CA ASP A 328 10.11 -18.39 -1.77
C ASP A 328 10.56 -19.69 -1.07
N MET A 329 10.52 -19.76 0.26
CA MET A 329 10.92 -20.94 1.05
C MET A 329 9.90 -21.27 2.12
N PRO A 330 9.76 -22.54 2.50
CA PRO A 330 8.92 -22.92 3.63
C PRO A 330 9.43 -22.26 4.92
N LYS A 331 8.51 -21.68 5.70
CA LYS A 331 8.76 -21.06 7.00
C LYS A 331 7.63 -21.40 7.97
N ASP A 332 7.89 -21.38 9.26
CA ASP A 332 6.89 -21.61 10.28
C ASP A 332 5.69 -20.67 10.14
N GLY A 333 4.48 -21.23 10.08
CA GLY A 333 3.23 -20.50 9.92
C GLY A 333 2.92 -20.02 8.50
N PHE A 334 3.72 -20.40 7.52
CA PHE A 334 3.45 -20.15 6.11
C PHE A 334 2.97 -21.44 5.44
N GLU A 335 1.88 -21.34 4.68
CA GLU A 335 1.37 -22.43 3.86
C GLU A 335 1.83 -22.29 2.40
N PRO A 336 2.10 -23.40 1.69
CA PRO A 336 2.44 -23.33 0.27
C PRO A 336 1.24 -22.84 -0.54
N TRP A 337 1.50 -22.10 -1.63
CA TRP A 337 0.45 -21.69 -2.55
C TRP A 337 -0.31 -22.91 -3.11
N TRP A 338 -1.63 -22.88 -3.08
CA TRP A 338 -2.48 -24.03 -3.37
C TRP A 338 -2.22 -24.67 -4.75
N GLU A 339 -2.00 -23.86 -5.81
CA GLU A 339 -1.77 -24.39 -7.17
C GLU A 339 -0.52 -25.28 -7.26
N CYS A 340 0.51 -25.07 -6.43
CA CYS A 340 1.73 -25.85 -6.43
C CYS A 340 1.72 -27.08 -5.50
N VAL A 341 0.63 -27.37 -4.80
CA VAL A 341 0.51 -28.54 -3.90
C VAL A 341 -0.19 -29.67 -4.64
N LYS A 342 0.40 -30.85 -4.67
CA LYS A 342 -0.23 -32.08 -5.20
C LYS A 342 -1.25 -32.67 -4.21
N ALA A 343 -2.09 -33.60 -4.69
CA ALA A 343 -3.05 -34.30 -3.85
C ALA A 343 -2.40 -35.10 -2.71
N ASP A 344 -1.15 -35.53 -2.84
CA ASP A 344 -0.37 -36.20 -1.81
C ASP A 344 0.36 -35.28 -0.84
N GLY A 345 0.20 -33.92 -0.99
CA GLY A 345 0.86 -32.92 -0.20
C GLY A 345 2.26 -32.50 -0.71
N THR A 346 2.75 -33.12 -1.77
CA THR A 346 4.04 -32.72 -2.37
C THR A 346 3.93 -31.34 -2.99
N VAL A 347 4.92 -30.46 -2.74
CA VAL A 347 5.00 -29.14 -3.33
C VAL A 347 5.87 -29.20 -4.59
N VAL A 348 5.31 -28.82 -5.76
CA VAL A 348 6.08 -28.66 -6.99
C VAL A 348 6.79 -27.32 -7.01
N PRO A 349 7.94 -27.18 -7.71
CA PRO A 349 8.78 -25.98 -7.63
C PRO A 349 8.23 -24.76 -8.37
N TRP A 350 7.11 -24.88 -9.03
CA TRP A 350 6.46 -23.82 -9.83
C TRP A 350 5.00 -23.61 -9.46
N VAL A 351 4.51 -22.43 -9.80
CA VAL A 351 3.09 -22.10 -9.89
C VAL A 351 2.80 -21.82 -11.36
N ILE A 352 1.80 -22.49 -11.92
CA ILE A 352 1.34 -22.22 -13.29
C ILE A 352 -0.18 -22.03 -13.26
N GLY A 353 -0.63 -20.84 -13.66
CA GLY A 353 -2.04 -20.59 -13.94
C GLY A 353 -2.22 -20.16 -15.38
N SER A 354 -3.41 -20.32 -15.94
CA SER A 354 -3.69 -19.91 -17.33
C SER A 354 -3.34 -18.42 -17.55
N ALA A 355 -2.62 -18.11 -18.62
CA ALA A 355 -2.29 -16.74 -18.97
C ALA A 355 -3.55 -15.96 -19.39
N TYR A 356 -4.50 -16.61 -20.01
CA TYR A 356 -5.68 -16.01 -20.62
C TYR A 356 -6.97 -16.65 -20.19
N PHE A 357 -8.10 -15.97 -20.43
CA PHE A 357 -9.41 -16.62 -20.42
C PHE A 357 -9.47 -17.69 -21.51
N SER A 358 -10.17 -18.78 -21.19
CA SER A 358 -10.27 -19.88 -22.15
C SER A 358 -11.29 -19.56 -23.24
N GLY A 359 -10.88 -19.78 -24.48
CA GLY A 359 -11.72 -19.76 -25.67
C GLY A 359 -11.77 -21.13 -26.34
N GLU A 360 -12.68 -21.31 -27.30
CA GLU A 360 -12.72 -22.53 -28.11
C GLU A 360 -11.60 -22.50 -29.15
N ALA A 361 -10.65 -23.42 -29.02
CA ALA A 361 -9.52 -23.56 -29.92
C ALA A 361 -9.87 -24.43 -31.14
N SER A 362 -8.94 -24.53 -32.10
CA SER A 362 -9.12 -25.27 -33.35
C SER A 362 -9.36 -26.79 -33.15
N ASP A 363 -9.03 -27.33 -32.00
CA ASP A 363 -9.31 -28.72 -31.63
C ASP A 363 -10.70 -28.92 -30.95
N GLY A 364 -11.52 -27.87 -30.89
CA GLY A 364 -12.86 -27.87 -30.28
C GLY A 364 -12.87 -27.98 -28.76
N LYS A 365 -11.76 -27.64 -28.11
CA LYS A 365 -11.63 -27.65 -26.65
C LYS A 365 -11.41 -26.24 -26.12
N LEU A 366 -11.78 -26.02 -24.85
CA LEU A 366 -11.49 -24.77 -24.15
C LEU A 366 -10.00 -24.69 -23.81
N ARG A 367 -9.30 -23.69 -24.34
CA ARG A 367 -7.88 -23.49 -24.15
C ARG A 367 -7.54 -22.04 -23.81
N SER A 368 -6.52 -21.87 -23.01
CA SER A 368 -5.89 -20.59 -22.71
C SER A 368 -4.94 -20.23 -23.84
N GLN A 369 -5.35 -19.38 -24.78
CA GLN A 369 -4.53 -18.96 -25.92
C GLN A 369 -4.80 -17.50 -26.28
N PRO A 370 -3.79 -16.72 -26.71
CA PRO A 370 -4.02 -15.37 -27.21
C PRO A 370 -4.83 -15.38 -28.50
N GLY A 371 -5.58 -14.31 -28.74
CA GLY A 371 -6.43 -14.13 -29.93
C GLY A 371 -7.79 -14.84 -29.88
N LEU A 372 -7.98 -15.79 -28.96
CA LEU A 372 -9.28 -16.44 -28.81
C LEU A 372 -10.31 -15.50 -28.17
N ALA A 373 -11.55 -15.61 -28.65
CA ALA A 373 -12.70 -15.06 -27.94
C ALA A 373 -12.95 -15.91 -26.69
N PRO A 374 -13.13 -15.30 -25.50
CA PRO A 374 -13.51 -16.04 -24.31
C PRO A 374 -14.79 -16.85 -24.53
N ALA A 375 -14.78 -18.10 -24.13
CA ALA A 375 -15.96 -18.95 -24.17
C ALA A 375 -17.02 -18.43 -23.19
N THR A 376 -18.04 -17.78 -23.69
CA THR A 376 -19.17 -17.27 -22.89
C THR A 376 -20.19 -18.37 -22.57
N LYS A 377 -21.21 -18.01 -21.81
CA LYS A 377 -22.30 -18.94 -21.38
C LYS A 377 -21.77 -20.15 -20.63
N GLN A 378 -20.68 -19.98 -19.90
CA GLN A 378 -20.17 -21.03 -19.01
C GLN A 378 -21.00 -21.06 -17.72
N SER A 379 -21.30 -22.25 -17.25
CA SER A 379 -21.85 -22.51 -15.91
C SER A 379 -20.91 -23.49 -15.20
N TYR A 380 -21.02 -23.62 -13.90
CA TYR A 380 -20.26 -24.62 -13.17
C TYR A 380 -20.34 -26.02 -13.83
N ASN A 381 -21.54 -26.45 -14.22
CA ASN A 381 -21.77 -27.77 -14.81
C ASN A 381 -21.16 -27.91 -16.20
N ASN A 382 -21.42 -26.99 -17.12
CA ASN A 382 -20.93 -27.14 -18.50
C ASN A 382 -19.43 -26.84 -18.61
N MET A 383 -18.89 -25.96 -17.78
CA MET A 383 -17.47 -25.68 -17.70
C MET A 383 -16.67 -26.96 -17.36
N HIS A 384 -17.04 -27.68 -16.31
CA HIS A 384 -16.42 -28.97 -15.98
C HIS A 384 -16.48 -29.95 -17.13
N THR A 385 -17.65 -30.11 -17.75
CA THR A 385 -17.83 -30.97 -18.92
C THR A 385 -16.92 -30.59 -20.07
N ASN A 386 -16.75 -29.30 -20.33
CA ASN A 386 -15.88 -28.80 -21.41
C ASN A 386 -14.40 -29.01 -21.10
N TYR A 387 -13.93 -28.69 -19.88
CA TYR A 387 -12.53 -28.89 -19.54
C TYR A 387 -12.10 -30.35 -19.48
N GLN A 388 -12.97 -31.24 -19.00
CA GLN A 388 -12.70 -32.69 -18.94
C GLN A 388 -12.52 -33.32 -20.33
N LYS A 389 -12.90 -32.67 -21.43
CA LYS A 389 -12.50 -33.07 -22.79
C LYS A 389 -10.99 -33.06 -22.99
N LYS A 390 -10.22 -32.32 -22.16
CA LYS A 390 -8.75 -32.30 -22.19
C LYS A 390 -8.12 -33.41 -21.34
N GLY A 391 -8.81 -33.90 -20.33
CA GLY A 391 -8.34 -34.94 -19.41
C GLY A 391 -8.98 -34.80 -18.01
N ALA A 392 -8.80 -35.81 -17.16
CA ALA A 392 -9.41 -35.86 -15.85
C ALA A 392 -8.97 -34.74 -14.90
N GLY A 393 -7.73 -34.25 -15.03
CA GLY A 393 -7.18 -33.18 -14.19
C GLY A 393 -7.65 -31.76 -14.54
N TYR A 394 -8.48 -31.58 -15.59
CA TYR A 394 -8.92 -30.25 -16.04
C TYR A 394 -10.34 -29.96 -15.53
N HIS A 395 -10.48 -28.87 -14.80
CA HIS A 395 -11.75 -28.55 -14.11
C HIS A 395 -12.17 -27.07 -14.19
N GLY A 396 -11.35 -26.20 -14.73
CA GLY A 396 -11.47 -24.76 -14.57
C GLY A 396 -10.91 -24.27 -13.23
N ALA A 397 -10.33 -23.09 -13.25
CA ALA A 397 -9.76 -22.43 -12.08
C ALA A 397 -10.86 -22.03 -11.08
N GLY A 398 -10.51 -22.02 -9.80
CA GLY A 398 -11.38 -21.57 -8.73
C GLY A 398 -11.01 -20.17 -8.21
N SER A 399 -11.31 -19.96 -6.95
CA SER A 399 -11.00 -18.70 -6.25
C SER A 399 -9.51 -18.39 -6.20
N GLU A 400 -8.64 -19.41 -6.27
CA GLU A 400 -7.18 -19.24 -6.25
C GLU A 400 -6.67 -18.40 -7.42
N ALA A 401 -7.25 -18.49 -8.61
CA ALA A 401 -6.83 -17.70 -9.75
C ALA A 401 -7.04 -16.19 -9.51
N ASN A 402 -8.09 -15.84 -8.78
CA ASN A 402 -8.38 -14.46 -8.41
C ASN A 402 -7.60 -14.04 -7.14
N LEU A 403 -7.48 -14.94 -6.17
CA LEU A 403 -6.67 -14.69 -4.97
C LEU A 403 -5.20 -14.44 -5.32
N PHE A 404 -4.69 -15.07 -6.37
CA PHE A 404 -3.35 -14.82 -6.89
C PHE A 404 -3.14 -13.33 -7.22
N GLN A 405 -4.02 -12.72 -8.02
CA GLN A 405 -3.92 -11.29 -8.31
C GLN A 405 -4.09 -10.42 -7.07
N ILE A 406 -4.98 -10.79 -6.13
CA ILE A 406 -5.18 -10.06 -4.87
C ILE A 406 -3.85 -10.01 -4.11
N ILE A 407 -3.17 -11.14 -3.91
CA ILE A 407 -1.90 -11.23 -3.21
C ILE A 407 -0.84 -10.34 -3.87
N PHE A 408 -0.65 -10.45 -5.19
CA PHE A 408 0.40 -9.69 -5.88
C PHE A 408 0.09 -8.20 -5.97
N ILE A 409 -1.17 -7.79 -6.09
CA ILE A 409 -1.58 -6.38 -6.00
C ILE A 409 -1.29 -5.82 -4.60
N LEU A 410 -1.66 -6.55 -3.54
CA LEU A 410 -1.38 -6.11 -2.17
C LEU A 410 0.12 -5.98 -1.90
N ILE A 411 0.92 -6.96 -2.29
CA ILE A 411 2.38 -6.98 -2.06
C ILE A 411 3.09 -5.90 -2.90
N LYS A 412 2.83 -5.83 -4.21
CA LYS A 412 3.56 -4.94 -5.12
C LYS A 412 3.10 -3.49 -5.01
N TYR A 413 1.80 -3.26 -4.92
CA TYR A 413 1.20 -1.92 -4.99
C TYR A 413 0.70 -1.39 -3.65
N ALA A 414 0.62 -2.22 -2.61
CA ALA A 414 0.14 -1.84 -1.28
C ALA A 414 -1.22 -1.09 -1.31
N THR A 415 -2.17 -1.58 -2.10
CA THR A 415 -3.53 -1.01 -2.21
C THR A 415 -4.59 -2.09 -2.16
N GLN A 416 -5.71 -1.78 -1.49
CA GLN A 416 -6.94 -2.59 -1.51
C GLN A 416 -7.93 -2.11 -2.57
N ASN A 417 -7.64 -0.99 -3.24
CA ASN A 417 -8.48 -0.43 -4.29
C ASN A 417 -8.02 -0.94 -5.66
N SER A 418 -8.67 -1.98 -6.16
CA SER A 418 -8.41 -2.55 -7.48
C SER A 418 -8.42 -1.49 -8.59
N GLN A 419 -9.38 -0.60 -8.54
CA GLN A 419 -9.65 0.39 -9.59
C GLN A 419 -8.71 1.60 -9.55
N SER A 420 -7.89 1.74 -8.51
CA SER A 420 -6.85 2.78 -8.48
C SER A 420 -5.68 2.48 -9.42
N LEU A 421 -5.50 1.21 -9.77
CA LEU A 421 -4.44 0.72 -10.66
C LEU A 421 -5.00 0.29 -12.01
N PHE A 422 -5.92 -0.68 -11.97
CA PHE A 422 -6.51 -1.30 -13.14
C PHE A 422 -8.02 -1.29 -12.99
N ARG A 423 -8.70 -0.70 -13.95
CA ARG A 423 -10.16 -0.64 -13.93
C ARG A 423 -10.80 -1.76 -14.73
N GLY A 424 -10.03 -2.43 -15.56
CA GLY A 424 -10.51 -3.48 -16.43
C GLY A 424 -11.60 -2.95 -17.38
N CYS A 425 -12.49 -3.83 -17.83
CA CYS A 425 -13.54 -3.52 -18.79
C CYS A 425 -14.86 -3.09 -18.13
N THR A 426 -14.83 -2.41 -16.99
CA THR A 426 -16.01 -2.14 -16.15
C THR A 426 -16.96 -1.08 -16.73
N GLU A 427 -16.52 -0.28 -17.70
CA GLU A 427 -17.33 0.72 -18.40
C GLU A 427 -17.41 0.43 -19.92
N TYR A 428 -17.17 -0.80 -20.32
CA TYR A 428 -17.27 -1.25 -21.69
C TYR A 428 -18.63 -1.94 -21.96
N SER A 429 -19.73 -1.34 -21.55
CA SER A 429 -21.07 -1.90 -21.74
C SER A 429 -21.93 -0.99 -22.61
N PHE A 430 -22.23 -1.43 -23.82
CA PHE A 430 -23.16 -0.73 -24.71
C PHE A 430 -23.95 -1.71 -25.56
N GLN A 431 -25.11 -1.27 -26.04
CA GLN A 431 -25.96 -1.93 -27.01
C GLN A 431 -26.64 -0.84 -27.85
N ASP A 432 -26.11 -0.59 -29.05
CA ASP A 432 -26.56 0.48 -29.90
C ASP A 432 -27.20 -0.07 -31.19
N ASP A 433 -28.37 0.43 -31.51
CA ASP A 433 -29.00 0.20 -32.81
C ASP A 433 -28.16 0.86 -33.92
N ALA A 434 -28.27 0.31 -35.13
CA ALA A 434 -27.63 0.89 -36.27
C ALA A 434 -28.08 2.35 -36.49
N ALA A 435 -27.13 3.27 -36.55
CA ALA A 435 -27.37 4.69 -36.74
C ALA A 435 -27.87 5.02 -38.14
N THR A 436 -27.69 4.13 -39.09
CA THR A 436 -28.19 4.21 -40.48
C THR A 436 -28.24 2.82 -41.08
N THR A 437 -29.05 2.65 -42.12
CA THR A 437 -29.12 1.40 -42.91
C THR A 437 -28.10 1.37 -44.02
N ARG A 438 -27.71 0.16 -44.47
CA ARG A 438 -26.80 -0.10 -45.57
C ARG A 438 -27.21 -1.39 -46.30
N THR A 439 -27.51 -1.27 -47.58
CA THR A 439 -27.94 -2.37 -48.44
C THR A 439 -26.79 -3.09 -49.16
N THR A 440 -25.60 -2.49 -49.18
CA THR A 440 -24.42 -3.13 -49.73
C THR A 440 -23.70 -3.91 -48.62
N GLU A 441 -23.20 -5.10 -48.95
CA GLU A 441 -22.39 -5.89 -48.01
C GLU A 441 -21.04 -5.24 -47.75
N ASP A 442 -20.62 -5.19 -46.49
CA ASP A 442 -19.35 -4.72 -46.04
C ASP A 442 -19.13 -5.21 -44.59
N THR A 443 -17.93 -5.05 -44.03
CA THR A 443 -17.55 -5.52 -42.68
C THR A 443 -17.74 -4.48 -41.59
N TRP A 444 -18.31 -3.30 -41.86
CA TRP A 444 -18.50 -2.27 -40.87
C TRP A 444 -19.94 -2.09 -40.41
N PHE A 445 -20.10 -1.73 -39.14
CA PHE A 445 -21.39 -1.41 -38.52
C PHE A 445 -21.47 0.09 -38.19
N PRO A 446 -22.59 0.79 -38.50
CA PRO A 446 -22.81 2.20 -38.18
C PRO A 446 -23.31 2.34 -36.73
N VAL A 447 -22.54 3.00 -35.85
CA VAL A 447 -22.96 3.30 -34.48
C VAL A 447 -23.17 4.80 -34.29
N PRO A 448 -23.98 5.23 -33.30
CA PRO A 448 -24.07 6.64 -32.91
C PRO A 448 -22.67 7.24 -32.60
N THR A 449 -22.50 8.53 -32.88
CA THR A 449 -21.21 9.23 -32.59
C THR A 449 -20.81 9.18 -31.12
N SER A 450 -21.77 9.02 -30.21
CA SER A 450 -21.56 8.86 -28.76
C SER A 450 -21.06 7.47 -28.34
N ASN A 451 -21.08 6.47 -29.26
CA ASN A 451 -20.63 5.12 -28.93
C ASN A 451 -19.15 5.12 -28.56
N ALA A 452 -18.82 4.42 -27.48
CA ALA A 452 -17.50 4.38 -26.87
C ALA A 452 -16.71 3.09 -27.20
N VAL A 453 -17.04 2.42 -28.32
CA VAL A 453 -16.31 1.26 -28.79
C VAL A 453 -14.83 1.59 -29.01
N VAL A 454 -13.95 0.66 -28.67
CA VAL A 454 -12.50 0.80 -28.83
C VAL A 454 -11.93 -0.27 -29.76
N VAL A 455 -10.89 0.08 -30.48
CA VAL A 455 -10.18 -0.85 -31.40
C VAL A 455 -9.56 -1.99 -30.57
N GLY A 456 -9.66 -3.21 -31.07
CA GLY A 456 -9.14 -4.41 -30.41
C GLY A 456 -10.16 -5.12 -29.52
N SER A 457 -11.24 -4.44 -29.09
CA SER A 457 -12.33 -5.05 -28.32
C SER A 457 -13.17 -6.03 -29.15
N ALA A 458 -14.03 -6.80 -28.48
CA ALA A 458 -14.95 -7.71 -29.14
C ALA A 458 -16.39 -7.18 -29.07
N VAL A 459 -17.17 -7.45 -30.11
CA VAL A 459 -18.59 -7.08 -30.22
C VAL A 459 -19.39 -8.20 -30.87
N SER A 460 -20.69 -8.21 -30.63
CA SER A 460 -21.64 -8.98 -31.41
C SER A 460 -22.61 -8.07 -32.19
N VAL A 461 -23.13 -8.55 -33.33
CA VAL A 461 -24.11 -7.87 -34.15
C VAL A 461 -25.28 -8.81 -34.37
N GLY A 462 -26.49 -8.32 -34.16
CA GLY A 462 -27.70 -9.09 -34.38
C GLY A 462 -28.95 -8.30 -34.08
N TYR A 463 -30.10 -8.97 -34.06
CA TYR A 463 -31.42 -8.33 -33.95
C TYR A 463 -32.00 -8.47 -32.55
N PRO A 464 -32.61 -7.42 -31.99
CA PRO A 464 -33.39 -7.54 -30.76
C PRO A 464 -34.66 -8.38 -31.02
N THR A 465 -35.12 -9.10 -29.99
CA THR A 465 -36.35 -9.92 -30.11
C THR A 465 -37.64 -9.11 -30.07
N ALA A 466 -37.60 -7.89 -29.56
CA ALA A 466 -38.66 -6.90 -29.53
C ALA A 466 -38.01 -5.51 -29.46
N ALA A 467 -38.77 -4.47 -29.81
CA ALA A 467 -38.28 -3.09 -29.98
C ALA A 467 -37.42 -2.53 -28.80
N ASN A 468 -37.49 -3.10 -27.60
CA ASN A 468 -36.68 -2.71 -26.46
C ASN A 468 -36.03 -3.90 -25.76
N SER A 469 -35.97 -5.09 -26.38
CA SER A 469 -35.40 -6.29 -25.77
C SER A 469 -34.06 -6.62 -26.40
N LYS A 470 -33.00 -5.92 -25.93
CA LYS A 470 -31.61 -6.09 -26.37
C LYS A 470 -30.85 -6.98 -25.39
N ASP A 471 -31.41 -8.15 -25.07
CA ASP A 471 -30.73 -9.10 -24.19
C ASP A 471 -29.60 -9.81 -24.95
N ARG A 472 -28.36 -9.53 -24.59
CA ARG A 472 -27.16 -10.19 -25.15
C ARG A 472 -27.15 -11.70 -24.95
N GLY A 473 -27.89 -12.23 -23.98
CA GLY A 473 -28.09 -13.67 -23.82
C GLY A 473 -28.91 -14.30 -24.94
N ASN A 474 -29.62 -13.51 -25.73
CA ASN A 474 -30.44 -14.00 -26.81
C ASN A 474 -29.62 -14.28 -28.08
N THR A 475 -29.77 -15.47 -28.66
CA THR A 475 -29.04 -15.91 -29.85
C THR A 475 -29.21 -14.94 -31.02
N ASN A 476 -30.40 -14.27 -31.15
CA ASN A 476 -30.63 -13.31 -32.21
C ASN A 476 -29.69 -12.10 -32.18
N MET A 477 -29.22 -11.70 -31.02
CA MET A 477 -28.26 -10.61 -30.86
C MET A 477 -26.84 -10.94 -31.38
N HIS A 478 -26.62 -12.18 -31.78
CA HIS A 478 -25.36 -12.69 -32.33
C HIS A 478 -25.56 -13.22 -33.78
N SER A 479 -26.71 -12.98 -34.41
CA SER A 479 -27.10 -13.62 -35.66
C SER A 479 -26.36 -13.13 -36.90
N ILE A 480 -25.70 -11.97 -36.85
CA ILE A 480 -24.93 -11.39 -37.96
C ILE A 480 -23.44 -11.61 -37.70
N ALA A 481 -22.94 -11.22 -36.52
CA ALA A 481 -21.56 -11.46 -36.11
C ALA A 481 -21.54 -11.77 -34.62
N ASP A 482 -20.69 -12.72 -34.20
CA ASP A 482 -20.49 -13.09 -32.80
C ASP A 482 -19.00 -12.98 -32.41
N MET A 483 -18.75 -12.29 -31.28
CA MET A 483 -17.39 -12.08 -30.75
C MET A 483 -16.41 -11.52 -31.77
N ALA A 484 -16.90 -10.72 -32.74
CA ALA A 484 -16.08 -10.11 -33.78
C ALA A 484 -15.13 -9.05 -33.18
N LYS A 485 -13.84 -9.11 -33.58
CA LYS A 485 -12.86 -8.11 -33.15
C LYS A 485 -13.09 -6.79 -33.89
N VAL A 486 -13.03 -5.68 -33.16
CA VAL A 486 -13.04 -4.34 -33.74
C VAL A 486 -11.65 -4.04 -34.34
N LEU A 487 -11.56 -3.91 -35.65
CA LEU A 487 -10.33 -3.67 -36.39
C LEU A 487 -9.97 -2.17 -36.47
N SER A 488 -10.97 -1.34 -36.75
CA SER A 488 -10.82 0.13 -36.78
C SER A 488 -12.14 0.84 -36.57
N VAL A 489 -12.08 2.12 -36.21
CA VAL A 489 -13.24 3.01 -36.09
C VAL A 489 -12.96 4.26 -36.91
N GLU A 490 -13.87 4.62 -37.80
CA GLU A 490 -13.84 5.83 -38.60
C GLU A 490 -15.01 6.76 -38.23
N ASP A 491 -14.72 8.04 -38.04
CA ASP A 491 -15.73 9.07 -37.87
C ASP A 491 -16.37 9.43 -39.24
N ALA A 492 -17.68 9.33 -39.31
CA ALA A 492 -18.50 9.89 -40.39
C ALA A 492 -19.26 11.11 -39.85
N GLU A 493 -19.88 11.93 -40.73
CA GLU A 493 -20.52 13.20 -40.30
C GLU A 493 -21.56 13.03 -39.19
N THR A 494 -22.36 11.92 -39.22
CA THR A 494 -23.50 11.69 -38.33
C THR A 494 -23.41 10.41 -37.51
N TYR A 495 -22.43 9.55 -37.78
CA TYR A 495 -22.21 8.25 -37.13
C TYR A 495 -20.75 7.87 -37.17
N LYS A 496 -20.37 6.77 -36.50
CA LYS A 496 -19.07 6.12 -36.65
C LYS A 496 -19.23 4.80 -37.39
N LYS A 497 -18.24 4.46 -38.23
CA LYS A 497 -18.14 3.14 -38.84
C LYS A 497 -17.19 2.28 -37.98
N VAL A 498 -17.70 1.16 -37.52
CA VAL A 498 -16.95 0.17 -36.74
C VAL A 498 -16.65 -1.01 -37.64
N TYR A 499 -15.41 -1.14 -38.08
CA TYR A 499 -14.96 -2.26 -38.92
C TYR A 499 -14.68 -3.49 -38.07
N LEU A 500 -15.21 -4.62 -38.50
CA LEU A 500 -15.23 -5.86 -37.75
C LEU A 500 -14.47 -6.98 -38.49
N ASP A 501 -13.86 -7.86 -37.72
CA ASP A 501 -13.28 -9.12 -38.16
C ASP A 501 -14.39 -10.17 -38.33
N CYS A 502 -15.15 -10.07 -39.42
CA CYS A 502 -16.26 -10.97 -39.73
C CYS A 502 -16.56 -11.00 -41.24
N GLU A 503 -17.42 -11.90 -41.68
CA GLU A 503 -17.92 -11.91 -43.06
C GLU A 503 -18.71 -10.61 -43.35
N PRO A 504 -18.67 -10.11 -44.61
CA PRO A 504 -19.46 -8.96 -45.00
C PRO A 504 -20.96 -9.18 -44.82
N PHE A 505 -21.68 -8.13 -44.37
CA PHE A 505 -23.11 -8.17 -44.10
C PHE A 505 -23.79 -6.86 -44.52
N THR A 506 -25.13 -6.89 -44.66
CA THR A 506 -25.97 -5.69 -44.84
C THR A 506 -26.45 -5.20 -43.47
N VAL A 507 -26.82 -3.93 -43.37
CA VAL A 507 -27.43 -3.31 -42.19
C VAL A 507 -28.83 -2.86 -42.56
N GLU A 508 -29.80 -3.77 -42.45
CA GLU A 508 -31.19 -3.58 -42.84
C GLU A 508 -32.12 -3.98 -41.69
N GLU A 509 -33.38 -3.55 -41.75
CA GLU A 509 -34.40 -4.01 -40.81
C GLU A 509 -34.71 -5.50 -41.02
N ASP A 510 -34.95 -6.22 -39.94
CA ASP A 510 -35.47 -7.58 -39.99
C ASP A 510 -36.96 -7.63 -40.46
N SER A 511 -37.53 -8.81 -40.59
CA SER A 511 -38.94 -9.00 -40.98
C SER A 511 -39.96 -8.39 -40.01
N ASN A 512 -39.51 -7.97 -38.81
CA ASN A 512 -40.36 -7.35 -37.78
C ASN A 512 -40.12 -5.82 -37.70
N GLY A 513 -39.27 -5.26 -38.57
CA GLY A 513 -38.92 -3.84 -38.59
C GLY A 513 -37.91 -3.42 -37.52
N HIS A 514 -37.12 -4.36 -36.99
CA HIS A 514 -36.06 -4.05 -36.04
C HIS A 514 -34.74 -3.80 -36.76
N LEU A 515 -34.05 -2.72 -36.42
CA LEU A 515 -32.65 -2.50 -36.83
C LEU A 515 -31.72 -3.47 -36.09
N PRO A 516 -30.63 -3.91 -36.74
CA PRO A 516 -29.60 -4.67 -36.03
C PRO A 516 -28.91 -3.80 -34.99
N CYS A 517 -28.43 -4.45 -33.95
CA CYS A 517 -27.77 -3.81 -32.79
C CYS A 517 -26.33 -4.33 -32.65
N LEU A 518 -25.42 -3.43 -32.36
CA LEU A 518 -24.04 -3.77 -31.98
C LEU A 518 -23.93 -3.77 -30.45
N SER A 519 -23.46 -4.88 -29.89
CA SER A 519 -23.31 -5.08 -28.45
C SER A 519 -21.87 -5.32 -28.09
N SER A 520 -21.40 -4.70 -27.01
CA SER A 520 -20.10 -5.02 -26.42
C SER A 520 -20.07 -6.45 -25.91
N MET A 521 -18.92 -7.11 -26.06
CA MET A 521 -18.66 -8.48 -25.61
C MET A 521 -17.33 -8.49 -24.84
N GLU A 522 -17.02 -9.62 -24.22
CA GLU A 522 -15.75 -9.82 -23.53
C GLU A 522 -14.57 -9.68 -24.51
N TRP A 523 -13.49 -9.06 -24.04
CA TRP A 523 -12.29 -8.90 -24.85
C TRP A 523 -11.70 -10.23 -25.29
N ARG A 524 -11.18 -10.30 -26.50
CA ARG A 524 -10.35 -11.43 -26.94
C ARG A 524 -9.07 -11.48 -26.11
N ALA A 525 -8.66 -12.67 -25.74
CA ALA A 525 -7.46 -12.93 -24.96
C ALA A 525 -6.18 -12.40 -25.66
N GLY A 526 -5.14 -12.06 -24.89
CA GLY A 526 -3.85 -11.60 -25.41
C GLY A 526 -3.78 -10.10 -25.67
N SER A 527 -4.77 -9.31 -25.26
CA SER A 527 -4.74 -7.85 -25.45
C SER A 527 -3.63 -7.15 -24.66
N THR A 528 -3.05 -7.82 -23.67
CA THR A 528 -1.97 -7.28 -22.82
C THR A 528 -0.58 -7.74 -23.23
N ASP A 529 -0.44 -8.56 -24.29
CA ASP A 529 0.85 -9.10 -24.72
C ASP A 529 1.80 -8.01 -25.26
N ASP A 530 1.24 -6.95 -25.85
CA ASP A 530 1.98 -5.81 -26.38
C ASP A 530 2.28 -4.72 -25.33
N VAL A 531 1.92 -4.91 -24.06
CA VAL A 531 2.27 -3.97 -22.97
C VAL A 531 3.78 -3.94 -22.81
N ILE A 532 4.36 -2.72 -22.78
CA ILE A 532 5.81 -2.52 -22.75
C ILE A 532 6.45 -3.23 -21.56
N GLY A 533 7.54 -3.93 -21.84
CA GLY A 533 8.31 -4.68 -20.85
C GLY A 533 7.58 -5.92 -20.33
N HIS A 534 8.27 -6.69 -19.50
CA HIS A 534 7.77 -7.92 -18.89
C HIS A 534 7.11 -7.61 -17.52
N HIS A 535 6.32 -6.51 -17.45
CA HIS A 535 5.75 -5.94 -16.25
C HIS A 535 4.24 -6.14 -16.17
N ASP A 536 3.68 -5.89 -14.99
CA ASP A 536 2.23 -5.75 -14.85
C ASP A 536 1.76 -4.53 -15.65
N GLY A 537 0.57 -4.60 -16.25
CA GLY A 537 0.11 -3.48 -17.04
C GLY A 537 -1.19 -3.69 -17.79
N ALA A 538 -1.60 -2.68 -18.54
CA ALA A 538 -2.76 -2.70 -19.41
C ALA A 538 -2.49 -1.89 -20.68
N MET A 539 -3.25 -2.14 -21.75
CA MET A 539 -3.15 -1.33 -22.98
C MET A 539 -3.37 0.15 -22.70
N VAL A 540 -4.34 0.47 -21.82
CA VAL A 540 -4.62 1.81 -21.29
C VAL A 540 -5.04 1.66 -19.82
N LEU A 541 -4.34 2.34 -18.92
CA LEU A 541 -4.51 2.18 -17.47
C LEU A 541 -5.80 2.80 -16.92
N SER A 542 -6.33 3.83 -17.55
CA SER A 542 -7.34 4.71 -16.94
C SER A 542 -8.67 4.81 -17.66
N ASP A 543 -8.90 4.11 -18.75
CA ASP A 543 -10.10 4.28 -19.58
C ASP A 543 -11.29 3.37 -19.24
N TRP A 544 -11.11 2.44 -18.30
CA TRP A 544 -12.13 1.48 -17.82
C TRP A 544 -12.66 0.51 -18.89
N LYS A 545 -11.89 0.30 -19.95
CA LYS A 545 -12.32 -0.47 -21.12
C LYS A 545 -11.38 -1.58 -21.54
N HIS A 546 -10.22 -1.70 -20.91
CA HIS A 546 -9.16 -2.62 -21.32
C HIS A 546 -8.84 -3.66 -20.24
N PRO A 547 -8.57 -4.91 -20.63
CA PRO A 547 -7.95 -5.90 -19.76
C PRO A 547 -6.60 -5.44 -19.22
N TYR A 548 -6.12 -6.07 -18.16
CA TYR A 548 -4.82 -5.83 -17.55
C TYR A 548 -4.10 -7.14 -17.23
N ARG A 549 -2.79 -7.06 -17.05
CA ARG A 549 -1.92 -8.19 -16.73
C ARG A 549 -1.29 -8.03 -15.35
N ILE A 550 -1.32 -9.09 -14.54
CA ILE A 550 -0.60 -9.24 -13.27
C ILE A 550 0.20 -10.53 -13.32
N GLN A 551 1.51 -10.45 -13.09
CA GLN A 551 2.41 -11.61 -13.07
C GLN A 551 2.19 -12.54 -14.27
N GLY A 552 2.12 -11.99 -15.47
CA GLY A 552 1.92 -12.73 -16.71
C GLY A 552 0.51 -13.28 -16.97
N ARG A 553 -0.43 -13.08 -16.06
CA ARG A 553 -1.82 -13.52 -16.21
C ARG A 553 -2.70 -12.34 -16.60
N GLU A 554 -3.42 -12.43 -17.70
CA GLU A 554 -4.38 -11.44 -18.15
C GLU A 554 -5.70 -11.55 -17.37
N TYR A 555 -6.23 -10.42 -16.92
CA TYR A 555 -7.51 -10.27 -16.23
C TYR A 555 -8.35 -9.21 -16.94
N ALA A 556 -9.63 -9.43 -17.10
CA ALA A 556 -10.50 -8.49 -17.81
C ALA A 556 -11.34 -7.62 -16.87
N ILE A 557 -11.84 -8.15 -15.75
CA ILE A 557 -12.92 -7.55 -14.96
C ILE A 557 -13.97 -6.97 -15.89
N GLY A 558 -14.94 -7.76 -16.24
CA GLY A 558 -15.96 -7.41 -17.23
C GLY A 558 -16.75 -8.63 -17.68
N GLY A 559 -16.16 -9.82 -17.52
CA GLY A 559 -16.82 -11.11 -17.59
C GLY A 559 -16.68 -11.84 -16.24
N TYR A 560 -17.78 -12.36 -15.71
CA TYR A 560 -17.73 -13.17 -14.50
C TYR A 560 -16.97 -14.47 -14.74
N VAL A 561 -15.89 -14.68 -13.98
CA VAL A 561 -15.19 -15.95 -13.98
C VAL A 561 -15.91 -16.94 -13.08
N VAL A 562 -16.40 -18.02 -13.69
CA VAL A 562 -17.07 -19.10 -12.96
C VAL A 562 -16.02 -19.90 -12.21
N GLY A 563 -16.16 -20.00 -10.89
CA GLY A 563 -15.27 -20.80 -10.05
C GLY A 563 -15.46 -22.30 -10.27
N GLY A 564 -14.39 -23.01 -10.62
CA GLY A 564 -14.39 -24.46 -10.87
C GLY A 564 -14.17 -25.32 -9.63
N ARG A 565 -13.79 -24.74 -8.51
CA ARG A 565 -13.59 -25.43 -7.24
C ARG A 565 -14.70 -25.20 -6.24
N GLU A 566 -15.35 -24.06 -6.32
CA GLU A 566 -16.23 -23.56 -5.29
C GLU A 566 -17.70 -23.88 -5.61
N VAL A 567 -18.42 -24.30 -4.57
CA VAL A 567 -19.86 -24.39 -4.53
C VAL A 567 -20.37 -23.66 -3.30
N ILE A 568 -21.30 -22.75 -3.47
CA ILE A 568 -21.94 -22.06 -2.36
C ILE A 568 -23.24 -22.81 -2.02
N ASP A 569 -23.34 -23.31 -0.80
CA ASP A 569 -24.56 -23.89 -0.25
C ASP A 569 -25.31 -22.82 0.56
N ARG A 570 -26.41 -22.39 0.02
CA ARG A 570 -27.24 -21.38 0.69
C ARG A 570 -28.43 -22.04 1.34
N GLN A 571 -28.54 -21.87 2.65
CA GLN A 571 -29.66 -22.34 3.48
C GLN A 571 -30.26 -21.16 4.20
N ASN A 572 -31.44 -20.71 3.77
CA ASN A 572 -32.05 -19.47 4.26
C ASN A 572 -31.09 -18.30 4.08
N ASN A 573 -30.68 -17.65 5.15
CA ASN A 573 -29.78 -16.47 5.13
C ASN A 573 -28.30 -16.84 5.35
N VAL A 574 -27.97 -18.13 5.46
CA VAL A 574 -26.60 -18.60 5.65
C VAL A 574 -26.07 -19.15 4.33
N ALA A 575 -24.95 -18.62 3.89
CA ALA A 575 -24.23 -19.08 2.70
C ALA A 575 -22.88 -19.65 3.12
N THR A 576 -22.72 -20.98 3.00
CA THR A 576 -21.48 -21.66 3.26
C THR A 576 -20.74 -21.88 1.94
N LEU A 577 -19.51 -21.41 1.87
CA LEU A 577 -18.61 -21.64 0.74
C LEU A 577 -17.89 -22.98 0.96
N TYR A 578 -18.06 -23.90 0.04
CA TYR A 578 -17.35 -25.16 -0.04
C TYR A 578 -16.32 -25.10 -1.15
N SER A 579 -15.10 -25.57 -0.90
CA SER A 579 -14.02 -25.65 -1.87
C SER A 579 -13.57 -27.08 -2.06
N ARG A 580 -13.41 -27.50 -3.30
CA ARG A 580 -13.01 -28.86 -3.68
C ARG A 580 -11.51 -29.05 -3.46
N PRO A 581 -11.09 -30.04 -2.63
CA PRO A 581 -9.69 -30.43 -2.48
C PRO A 581 -9.12 -31.02 -3.78
N LYS A 582 -7.79 -31.00 -3.93
CA LYS A 582 -7.12 -31.68 -5.04
C LYS A 582 -7.34 -33.19 -5.00
N GLY A 583 -7.45 -33.79 -6.17
CA GLY A 583 -7.72 -35.22 -6.31
C GLY A 583 -9.16 -35.66 -6.02
N VAL A 584 -10.01 -34.74 -5.54
CA VAL A 584 -11.44 -35.00 -5.32
C VAL A 584 -12.20 -34.73 -6.62
N ALA A 585 -13.07 -35.65 -7.03
CA ALA A 585 -13.93 -35.49 -8.19
C ALA A 585 -14.89 -34.32 -7.99
N TRP A 586 -15.15 -33.54 -9.04
CA TRP A 586 -16.16 -32.49 -8.98
C TRP A 586 -17.57 -33.08 -8.82
N SER A 587 -18.43 -32.31 -8.16
CA SER A 587 -19.83 -32.71 -7.96
C SER A 587 -20.73 -31.46 -7.99
N ASN A 588 -21.95 -31.65 -8.55
CA ASN A 588 -23.04 -30.70 -8.45
C ASN A 588 -24.19 -31.19 -7.54
N THR A 589 -23.93 -32.25 -6.77
CA THR A 589 -24.88 -32.81 -5.81
C THR A 589 -24.49 -32.33 -4.42
N ILE A 590 -25.40 -31.69 -3.71
CA ILE A 590 -25.11 -31.01 -2.45
C ILE A 590 -24.64 -31.94 -1.34
N GLU A 591 -25.19 -33.15 -1.27
CA GLU A 591 -24.79 -34.16 -0.30
C GLU A 591 -23.34 -34.59 -0.50
N THR A 592 -22.92 -34.75 -1.76
CA THR A 592 -21.53 -35.06 -2.10
C THR A 592 -20.62 -33.86 -1.76
N VAL A 593 -21.03 -32.63 -2.15
CA VAL A 593 -20.26 -31.42 -1.82
C VAL A 593 -20.05 -31.30 -0.33
N ARG A 594 -21.08 -31.40 0.49
CA ARG A 594 -20.98 -31.33 1.96
C ARG A 594 -20.12 -32.41 2.60
N SER A 595 -19.99 -33.56 1.95
CA SER A 595 -19.23 -34.69 2.50
C SER A 595 -17.80 -34.81 2.01
N THR A 596 -17.45 -34.13 0.89
CA THR A 596 -16.14 -34.29 0.22
C THR A 596 -15.38 -32.98 -0.01
N TYR A 597 -16.07 -31.82 0.05
CA TYR A 597 -15.44 -30.53 -0.08
C TYR A 597 -15.21 -29.91 1.28
N ASP A 598 -14.19 -29.07 1.39
CA ASP A 598 -13.88 -28.33 2.62
C ASP A 598 -14.83 -27.13 2.78
N ALA A 599 -15.39 -26.97 3.97
CA ALA A 599 -16.17 -25.77 4.32
C ALA A 599 -15.19 -24.60 4.60
N ALA A 600 -14.89 -23.81 3.56
CA ALA A 600 -13.82 -22.82 3.59
C ALA A 600 -14.22 -21.52 4.30
N ALA A 601 -15.47 -21.05 4.13
CA ALA A 601 -15.93 -19.79 4.73
C ALA A 601 -17.46 -19.74 4.88
N LEU A 602 -17.90 -18.88 5.81
CA LEU A 602 -19.26 -18.31 5.79
C LEU A 602 -19.19 -16.96 5.08
N LEU A 603 -19.98 -16.81 4.02
CA LEU A 603 -20.10 -15.54 3.30
C LEU A 603 -20.91 -14.55 4.12
N ILE A 604 -20.83 -13.25 3.73
CA ILE A 604 -21.62 -12.18 4.33
C ILE A 604 -23.07 -12.66 4.46
N SER A 605 -23.53 -12.76 5.70
CA SER A 605 -24.91 -13.08 6.02
C SER A 605 -25.70 -11.81 6.22
N ASP A 606 -26.98 -11.93 6.04
CA ASP A 606 -27.93 -10.86 6.12
C ASP A 606 -28.68 -10.91 7.44
N ASP A 607 -28.63 -9.86 8.24
CA ASP A 607 -29.34 -9.74 9.51
C ASP A 607 -30.89 -9.64 9.34
N GLY A 608 -31.43 -10.39 8.35
CA GLY A 608 -32.85 -10.45 8.07
C GLY A 608 -33.28 -9.72 6.80
N ASP A 609 -32.36 -9.10 6.10
CA ASP A 609 -32.63 -8.62 4.76
C ASP A 609 -32.32 -9.72 3.73
N THR A 610 -33.18 -9.85 2.76
CA THR A 610 -33.30 -11.04 1.94
C THR A 610 -32.38 -11.03 0.72
N ASN A 611 -31.49 -10.02 0.62
CA ASN A 611 -30.78 -9.78 -0.63
C ASN A 611 -29.49 -8.95 -0.42
N PRO A 612 -28.42 -9.50 0.17
CA PRO A 612 -27.20 -8.73 0.34
C PRO A 612 -26.63 -8.29 -1.01
N ASP A 613 -26.74 -6.99 -1.22
CA ASP A 613 -26.07 -6.26 -2.27
C ASP A 613 -25.27 -5.15 -1.60
N VAL A 614 -24.05 -5.49 -1.14
CA VAL A 614 -23.31 -4.70 -0.18
C VAL A 614 -21.88 -4.48 -0.62
N TRP A 615 -21.29 -3.36 -0.17
CA TRP A 615 -19.86 -3.14 -0.27
C TRP A 615 -19.12 -4.03 0.73
N ILE A 616 -18.04 -4.68 0.26
CA ILE A 616 -17.26 -5.61 1.08
C ILE A 616 -16.43 -4.83 2.08
N GLN A 617 -16.61 -5.13 3.35
CA GLN A 617 -15.82 -4.55 4.44
C GLN A 617 -14.58 -5.40 4.74
N LYS A 618 -14.74 -6.72 4.77
CA LYS A 618 -13.65 -7.65 5.06
C LYS A 618 -13.74 -8.90 4.18
N ILE A 619 -12.60 -9.36 3.72
CA ILE A 619 -12.46 -10.67 3.10
C ILE A 619 -11.67 -11.60 4.02
N LYS A 620 -11.97 -12.89 3.96
CA LYS A 620 -11.10 -13.97 4.42
C LYS A 620 -10.20 -14.38 3.26
N MET A 621 -8.92 -14.46 3.50
CA MET A 621 -7.96 -15.16 2.66
C MET A 621 -7.47 -16.35 3.46
N ASP A 622 -7.64 -17.55 2.94
CA ASP A 622 -7.40 -18.80 3.65
C ASP A 622 -6.17 -19.52 3.07
N PRO A 623 -5.02 -19.52 3.77
CA PRO A 623 -3.82 -20.18 3.27
C PRO A 623 -3.94 -21.71 3.13
N ASP A 624 -4.71 -22.36 4.00
CA ASP A 624 -4.87 -23.82 3.98
C ASP A 624 -5.60 -24.32 2.72
N THR A 625 -6.62 -23.55 2.29
CA THR A 625 -7.47 -23.94 1.15
C THR A 625 -7.18 -23.17 -0.11
N GLY A 626 -6.44 -22.05 -0.06
CA GLY A 626 -6.23 -21.15 -1.19
C GLY A 626 -7.53 -20.46 -1.64
N VAL A 627 -8.46 -20.21 -0.73
CA VAL A 627 -9.76 -19.59 -0.99
C VAL A 627 -9.78 -18.16 -0.48
N TRP A 628 -10.46 -17.29 -1.19
CA TRP A 628 -10.87 -15.99 -0.64
C TRP A 628 -12.39 -15.88 -0.59
N ALA A 629 -12.91 -15.13 0.36
CA ALA A 629 -14.33 -14.94 0.55
C ALA A 629 -14.67 -13.62 1.23
N PRO A 630 -15.71 -12.88 0.79
CA PRO A 630 -16.24 -11.75 1.53
C PRO A 630 -16.97 -12.25 2.78
N ILE A 631 -16.58 -11.77 3.96
CA ILE A 631 -17.10 -12.26 5.25
C ILE A 631 -17.76 -11.17 6.09
N GLU A 632 -17.50 -9.89 5.85
CA GLU A 632 -18.15 -8.77 6.54
C GLU A 632 -18.59 -7.70 5.55
N GLY A 633 -19.79 -7.18 5.77
CA GLY A 633 -20.45 -6.03 5.15
C GLY A 633 -21.60 -5.55 6.05
N PRO A 634 -22.25 -4.43 5.71
CA PRO A 634 -21.96 -3.58 4.58
C PRO A 634 -20.80 -2.61 4.86
N GLY A 635 -19.91 -2.45 3.91
CA GLY A 635 -19.08 -1.26 3.81
C GLY A 635 -19.97 -0.06 3.47
N ALA A 636 -19.58 1.15 3.89
CA ALA A 636 -20.44 2.31 3.72
C ALA A 636 -20.53 2.81 2.26
N SER A 637 -19.52 2.53 1.45
CA SER A 637 -19.47 2.99 0.05
C SER A 637 -18.31 2.34 -0.71
N ASN A 638 -18.24 2.56 -2.03
CA ASN A 638 -17.12 2.16 -2.88
C ASN A 638 -15.78 2.86 -2.56
N SER A 639 -15.76 3.82 -1.66
CA SER A 639 -14.54 4.50 -1.21
C SER A 639 -13.98 3.97 0.10
N GLN A 640 -14.55 2.91 0.64
CA GLN A 640 -14.15 2.31 1.91
C GLN A 640 -13.77 0.84 1.74
N HIS A 641 -12.82 0.38 2.54
CA HIS A 641 -12.37 -1.01 2.57
C HIS A 641 -11.89 -1.52 1.20
N TRP A 642 -12.48 -2.62 0.69
CA TRP A 642 -12.08 -3.28 -0.54
C TRP A 642 -12.60 -2.64 -1.82
N CYS A 643 -13.52 -1.67 -1.72
CA CYS A 643 -14.09 -0.92 -2.84
C CYS A 643 -14.95 -1.74 -3.83
N ASP A 644 -15.12 -3.02 -3.61
CA ASP A 644 -15.83 -3.98 -4.48
C ASP A 644 -17.13 -4.47 -3.83
N ARG A 645 -18.03 -5.04 -4.63
CA ARG A 645 -19.36 -5.46 -4.15
C ARG A 645 -19.52 -6.97 -4.06
N TYR A 646 -20.25 -7.38 -3.02
CA TYR A 646 -20.82 -8.72 -2.89
C TYR A 646 -22.29 -8.68 -3.21
N TYR A 647 -22.74 -9.59 -4.09
CA TYR A 647 -24.13 -9.72 -4.49
C TYR A 647 -24.62 -11.16 -4.38
N ALA A 648 -25.55 -11.41 -3.49
CA ALA A 648 -26.10 -12.73 -3.26
C ALA A 648 -27.46 -12.99 -3.91
N GLY A 649 -28.14 -11.96 -4.40
CA GLY A 649 -29.45 -12.05 -5.07
C GLY A 649 -30.51 -12.82 -4.28
N GLY A 650 -31.53 -12.24 -3.74
CA GLY A 650 -32.69 -12.84 -3.10
C GLY A 650 -32.51 -14.00 -2.09
N VAL A 651 -33.51 -14.34 -1.34
CA VAL A 651 -33.50 -15.52 -0.44
C VAL A 651 -33.71 -16.78 -1.28
N PHE A 652 -32.67 -17.57 -1.40
CA PHE A 652 -32.73 -18.87 -2.06
C PHE A 652 -32.13 -19.95 -1.16
N THR A 653 -32.74 -21.07 -1.12
CA THR A 653 -32.15 -22.32 -0.62
C THR A 653 -31.59 -23.11 -1.79
N GLY A 654 -30.39 -23.64 -1.65
CA GLY A 654 -29.74 -24.50 -2.62
C GLY A 654 -28.36 -24.01 -3.05
N GLN A 655 -27.80 -24.71 -4.02
CA GLN A 655 -26.44 -24.47 -4.52
C GLN A 655 -26.39 -23.24 -5.40
N ARG A 656 -25.29 -22.49 -5.29
CA ARG A 656 -24.99 -21.30 -6.11
C ARG A 656 -23.59 -21.37 -6.66
N GLU A 657 -23.41 -20.74 -7.79
CA GLU A 657 -22.13 -20.52 -8.44
C GLU A 657 -21.31 -19.46 -7.68
N TYR A 658 -20.02 -19.58 -7.77
CA TYR A 658 -19.04 -18.61 -7.30
C TYR A 658 -18.56 -17.80 -8.51
N LEU A 659 -19.05 -16.56 -8.69
CA LEU A 659 -18.81 -15.72 -9.85
C LEU A 659 -17.95 -14.51 -9.46
N GLN A 660 -16.72 -14.47 -9.95
CA GLN A 660 -15.70 -13.51 -9.56
C GLN A 660 -15.54 -12.36 -10.57
N GLY A 661 -15.06 -11.20 -10.11
CA GLY A 661 -14.56 -10.09 -10.92
C GLY A 661 -15.61 -9.04 -11.30
N GLY A 662 -16.82 -9.43 -11.60
CA GLY A 662 -17.90 -8.53 -12.04
C GLY A 662 -18.03 -8.41 -13.56
N ALA A 663 -19.18 -7.94 -14.04
CA ALA A 663 -19.51 -7.82 -15.45
C ALA A 663 -19.26 -6.41 -16.01
N LEU A 664 -19.25 -6.30 -17.35
CA LEU A 664 -19.27 -5.02 -18.07
C LEU A 664 -20.42 -4.14 -17.56
N GLY A 665 -20.17 -2.86 -17.35
CA GLY A 665 -21.17 -1.89 -16.90
C GLY A 665 -21.42 -1.83 -15.40
N TYR A 666 -20.67 -2.58 -14.58
CA TYR A 666 -20.77 -2.46 -13.12
C TYR A 666 -19.94 -1.31 -12.55
N GLY A 667 -19.05 -0.70 -13.35
CA GLY A 667 -18.22 0.42 -12.89
C GLY A 667 -17.49 0.09 -11.59
N SER A 668 -17.62 0.94 -10.60
CA SER A 668 -16.97 0.77 -9.29
C SER A 668 -17.47 -0.43 -8.47
N ALA A 669 -18.54 -1.11 -8.88
CA ALA A 669 -19.01 -2.32 -8.19
C ALA A 669 -18.24 -3.59 -8.60
N ALA A 670 -17.55 -3.56 -9.74
CA ALA A 670 -16.66 -4.62 -10.19
C ALA A 670 -15.26 -4.46 -9.60
N GLY A 671 -14.47 -5.52 -9.56
CA GLY A 671 -13.09 -5.51 -9.11
C GLY A 671 -12.60 -6.89 -8.71
N PHE A 672 -11.34 -7.00 -8.32
CA PHE A 672 -10.76 -8.30 -8.00
C PHE A 672 -11.38 -8.98 -6.77
N CYS A 673 -12.02 -8.24 -5.87
CA CYS A 673 -12.77 -8.78 -4.74
C CYS A 673 -14.29 -8.84 -4.96
N SER A 674 -14.78 -8.48 -6.16
CA SER A 674 -16.21 -8.60 -6.45
C SER A 674 -16.63 -10.06 -6.54
N LEU A 675 -17.72 -10.40 -5.85
CA LEU A 675 -18.27 -11.75 -5.83
C LEU A 675 -19.79 -11.73 -6.01
N HIS A 676 -20.27 -12.53 -6.96
CA HIS A 676 -21.70 -12.78 -7.17
C HIS A 676 -22.02 -14.26 -6.94
N CYS A 677 -23.13 -14.55 -6.28
CA CYS A 677 -23.57 -15.90 -5.95
C CYS A 677 -25.09 -16.11 -6.07
N TRP A 678 -25.72 -15.47 -7.06
CA TRP A 678 -27.16 -15.58 -7.25
C TRP A 678 -27.58 -16.71 -8.20
N GLY A 679 -26.71 -17.09 -9.15
CA GLY A 679 -26.97 -18.14 -10.13
C GLY A 679 -26.87 -19.53 -9.53
N GLY A 680 -27.74 -20.47 -9.98
CA GLY A 680 -27.56 -21.91 -9.69
C GLY A 680 -26.46 -22.51 -10.55
N LEU A 681 -25.96 -23.71 -10.20
CA LEU A 681 -24.82 -24.39 -10.87
C LEU A 681 -25.00 -24.67 -12.37
N GLY A 682 -26.17 -24.48 -12.91
CA GLY A 682 -26.47 -24.58 -14.33
C GLY A 682 -26.76 -23.23 -15.00
N SER A 683 -26.65 -22.13 -14.26
CA SER A 683 -26.87 -20.78 -14.82
C SER A 683 -25.75 -20.44 -15.78
N ALA A 684 -26.12 -20.01 -16.99
CA ALA A 684 -25.18 -19.65 -18.03
C ALA A 684 -25.64 -18.34 -18.67
N ASN A 685 -24.78 -17.36 -18.73
CA ASN A 685 -25.10 -16.06 -19.31
C ASN A 685 -23.99 -15.61 -20.28
N TRP A 686 -24.29 -14.65 -21.13
CA TRP A 686 -23.36 -14.12 -22.13
C TRP A 686 -22.03 -13.62 -21.52
N HIS A 687 -22.06 -13.14 -20.27
CA HIS A 687 -20.93 -12.62 -19.53
C HIS A 687 -20.32 -13.60 -18.50
N TYR A 688 -20.68 -14.88 -18.57
CA TYR A 688 -20.08 -15.94 -17.75
C TYR A 688 -18.99 -16.63 -18.56
N VAL A 689 -17.76 -16.45 -18.13
CA VAL A 689 -16.55 -16.95 -18.79
C VAL A 689 -15.83 -17.96 -17.90
N ALA A 690 -14.86 -18.65 -18.46
CA ALA A 690 -14.07 -19.63 -17.73
C ALA A 690 -12.57 -19.40 -17.90
N ARG A 691 -11.83 -19.87 -16.92
CA ARG A 691 -10.37 -19.91 -16.88
C ARG A 691 -9.95 -21.30 -16.44
N ASP A 692 -8.82 -21.84 -16.99
CA ASP A 692 -8.30 -23.17 -16.61
C ASP A 692 -7.33 -23.09 -15.42
#